data_61f158304d7ae48bc5680357b11f4045
#
_entry.id   61f158304d7ae48bc5680357b11f4045
#
_cell.length_a   1.000
_cell.length_b   1.000
_cell.length_c   1.000
_cell.angle_alpha   90.00
_cell.angle_beta   90.00
_cell.angle_gamma   90.00
#
_symmetry.space_group_name_H-M   'P 1'
#
loop_
_entity.id
_entity.type
_entity.pdbx_description
1 polymer ?
#
loop_
_entity_poly.entity_id
_entity_poly.type
_entity_poly.pdbx_seq_one_letter_code
_entity_poly.pdbx_strand_id
1 'polypeptide(L)'
;MLRRLIEKNFKIKIIIKSERRSNMKENKNTVLPCYDNRELSWLKFNERVLEEAEDERVPLCERLTFVNIFSTNLDEFFRVRVGSIYDQMLISDKKRENKTYMTSSEQLESIYKNTKELLKKKDRVYDKLIDKLKLYNIQIVGFDKLRKEETQYMEYYFRTNVMPLLSPQIIGKKHPFPFLNNQEIYAVALVSNKNREKICIVPCGGSMFSRLIQVFPNKNKYMLIEEVILHFMPQIFENYNVESKSLIRITRNADIDIDIDEIFADEDISYRESMEELIRMRKKLCPIRMEYSRVLDEKVIKSLCKELGLNKKQTFYSKAPLDLSFVFKIQDILRNNRELFFKRRVPQISKNIDENKSMMEQIENKDILLSYPFESMTSFINLLKEVAHNENVASIKMTLYRVAKNSQVVEALIDAAEHGKEVVVMVELRARFDEQNNIEWSRRMEDAGCRIIYGIDHTKVHSKICLITYTKDNKVKHISQIGTGNYNEKTSKLYTDLSLMTANEEIAKEVGKVFNKICMEEVMEKTKHLLVSPKCMQNKIADLIDGEIKKVEEGKTGYIGMKFNSLTDKVLIEKLIEASQKGVKIDLVIRGICCLIAGVKEYTENVTVKSIVGRYLEHSRIYIFGTEDDRKIYISSADLMTRNTVRRVEVAAPIYDENIKK
;
A
#
# COMPACT_ATOMS: atom_id res chain seq x y z
N MET A 1 -7.42 32.71 10.67
CA MET A 1 -8.80 32.41 10.25
C MET A 1 -9.08 30.90 10.25
N LEU A 2 -8.22 30.05 9.72
CA LEU A 2 -8.38 28.56 9.78
C LEU A 2 -8.45 27.99 11.20
N ARG A 3 -7.64 28.49 12.15
CA ARG A 3 -7.66 28.04 13.56
C ARG A 3 -9.01 28.27 14.24
N ARG A 4 -9.70 29.36 13.92
CA ARG A 4 -11.05 29.66 14.44
C ARG A 4 -12.17 28.84 13.80
N LEU A 5 -11.98 28.37 12.55
CA LEU A 5 -12.93 27.48 11.88
C LEU A 5 -12.80 26.04 12.41
N ILE A 6 -11.58 25.59 12.70
CA ILE A 6 -11.33 24.28 13.32
C ILE A 6 -11.87 24.25 14.76
N GLU A 7 -11.68 25.32 15.55
CA GLU A 7 -12.19 25.40 16.92
C GLU A 7 -13.71 25.54 17.03
N LYS A 8 -14.39 26.06 15.99
CA LYS A 8 -15.85 26.19 15.97
C LYS A 8 -16.59 24.91 15.56
N ASN A 9 -15.98 24.06 14.73
CA ASN A 9 -16.58 22.80 14.28
C ASN A 9 -16.27 21.58 15.16
N PHE A 10 -15.36 21.70 16.15
CA PHE A 10 -14.99 20.61 17.06
C PHE A 10 -15.85 20.51 18.32
N LYS A 11 -17.02 21.14 18.39
CA LYS A 11 -18.04 20.88 19.43
C LYS A 11 -19.13 19.92 18.93
N ILE A 12 -18.78 18.89 18.18
CA ILE A 12 -19.70 17.80 17.87
C ILE A 12 -19.58 16.77 19.01
N LYS A 13 -20.67 16.61 19.76
CA LYS A 13 -20.85 15.56 20.76
C LYS A 13 -20.67 14.19 20.12
N ILE A 14 -19.59 13.50 20.45
CA ILE A 14 -19.47 12.07 20.20
C ILE A 14 -20.50 11.39 21.11
N ILE A 15 -21.64 11.03 20.56
CA ILE A 15 -22.58 10.10 21.21
C ILE A 15 -21.99 8.70 21.02
N ILE A 16 -21.14 8.29 21.96
CA ILE A 16 -20.74 6.89 22.07
C ILE A 16 -21.95 6.15 22.64
N LYS A 17 -22.70 5.45 21.78
CA LYS A 17 -23.61 4.39 22.23
C LYS A 17 -22.75 3.32 22.91
N SER A 18 -22.90 3.21 24.22
CA SER A 18 -22.31 2.16 25.03
C SER A 18 -22.95 0.82 24.66
N GLU A 19 -22.28 0.01 23.87
CA GLU A 19 -22.61 -1.40 23.75
C GLU A 19 -22.19 -2.12 25.04
N ARG A 20 -23.10 -2.99 25.48
CA ARG A 20 -23.08 -3.73 26.74
C ARG A 20 -21.73 -4.39 26.99
N ARG A 21 -21.08 -4.00 28.07
CA ARG A 21 -19.95 -4.72 28.68
C ARG A 21 -20.46 -6.06 29.22
N SER A 22 -19.99 -7.14 28.64
CA SER A 22 -19.96 -8.43 29.31
C SER A 22 -18.88 -8.31 30.42
N ASN A 23 -19.30 -8.62 31.64
CA ASN A 23 -18.42 -8.63 32.83
C ASN A 23 -17.39 -9.76 32.72
N MET A 24 -16.25 -9.50 32.09
CA MET A 24 -15.00 -10.20 32.40
C MET A 24 -14.17 -9.28 33.30
N LYS A 25 -13.88 -9.75 34.51
CA LYS A 25 -12.99 -9.09 35.46
C LYS A 25 -11.67 -8.76 34.77
N GLU A 26 -11.37 -7.47 34.60
CA GLU A 26 -10.07 -6.98 34.13
C GLU A 26 -8.99 -7.43 35.13
N ASN A 27 -8.29 -8.50 34.78
CA ASN A 27 -7.00 -8.79 35.38
C ASN A 27 -5.97 -7.78 34.84
N LYS A 28 -5.17 -7.22 35.78
CA LYS A 28 -4.15 -6.19 35.57
C LYS A 28 -3.39 -6.34 34.23
N ASN A 29 -3.27 -5.25 33.49
CA ASN A 29 -2.53 -5.03 32.23
C ASN A 29 -1.11 -5.62 32.20
N THR A 30 -1.00 -6.93 32.03
CA THR A 30 0.30 -7.58 31.81
C THR A 30 0.45 -7.77 30.30
N VAL A 31 1.42 -7.09 29.70
CA VAL A 31 1.78 -7.30 28.28
C VAL A 31 2.30 -8.72 28.15
N LEU A 32 1.65 -9.55 27.31
CA LEU A 32 2.19 -10.87 27.03
C LEU A 32 3.49 -10.74 26.21
N PRO A 33 4.53 -11.52 26.52
CA PRO A 33 5.84 -11.43 25.84
C PRO A 33 5.79 -11.82 24.38
N CYS A 34 4.71 -12.43 23.92
CA CYS A 34 4.50 -12.86 22.55
C CYS A 34 3.81 -11.82 21.65
N TYR A 35 3.58 -10.59 22.15
CA TYR A 35 3.05 -9.50 21.31
C TYR A 35 4.13 -8.54 20.82
N ASP A 36 4.01 -8.11 19.56
CA ASP A 36 4.78 -7.00 19.00
C ASP A 36 3.87 -5.82 18.62
N ASN A 37 4.41 -4.59 18.73
CA ASN A 37 3.69 -3.40 18.30
C ASN A 37 3.53 -3.38 16.78
N ARG A 38 2.34 -3.05 16.31
CA ARG A 38 1.99 -3.05 14.90
C ARG A 38 2.91 -2.16 14.04
N GLU A 39 3.22 -0.96 14.51
CA GLU A 39 3.95 0.03 13.72
C GLU A 39 5.47 -0.28 13.76
N LEU A 40 5.96 -0.79 14.88
CA LEU A 40 7.34 -1.27 14.97
C LEU A 40 7.55 -2.53 14.13
N SER A 41 6.58 -3.44 14.11
CA SER A 41 6.59 -4.59 13.19
C SER A 41 6.58 -4.16 11.73
N TRP A 42 5.88 -3.07 11.37
CA TRP A 42 5.92 -2.51 10.03
C TRP A 42 7.32 -1.98 9.66
N LEU A 43 8.01 -1.33 10.58
CA LEU A 43 9.38 -0.86 10.33
C LEU A 43 10.34 -2.04 10.10
N LYS A 44 10.20 -3.14 10.85
CA LYS A 44 10.94 -4.40 10.62
C LYS A 44 10.66 -4.99 9.23
N PHE A 45 9.40 -4.92 8.76
CA PHE A 45 9.07 -5.30 7.39
C PHE A 45 9.78 -4.42 6.36
N ASN A 46 9.76 -3.10 6.52
CA ASN A 46 10.42 -2.21 5.57
C ASN A 46 11.95 -2.35 5.61
N GLU A 47 12.52 -2.76 6.76
CA GLU A 47 13.92 -3.14 6.86
C GLU A 47 14.24 -4.36 5.98
N ARG A 48 13.39 -5.40 5.98
CA ARG A 48 13.56 -6.57 5.09
C ARG A 48 13.52 -6.19 3.60
N VAL A 49 12.75 -5.17 3.22
CA VAL A 49 12.79 -4.62 1.86
C VAL A 49 14.16 -4.00 1.55
N LEU A 50 14.78 -3.34 2.53
CA LEU A 50 16.12 -2.78 2.36
C LEU A 50 17.20 -3.87 2.32
N GLU A 51 17.00 -5.01 2.99
CA GLU A 51 17.90 -6.16 2.94
C GLU A 51 18.01 -6.77 1.53
N GLU A 52 16.94 -6.74 0.74
CA GLU A 52 16.99 -7.11 -0.69
C GLU A 52 17.96 -6.22 -1.48
N ALA A 53 18.09 -4.95 -1.10
CA ALA A 53 19.08 -4.06 -1.68
C ALA A 53 20.52 -4.35 -1.21
N GLU A 54 20.69 -4.98 -0.07
CA GLU A 54 22.01 -5.41 0.44
C GLU A 54 22.45 -6.75 -0.17
N ASP A 55 21.50 -7.64 -0.53
CA ASP A 55 21.77 -8.98 -1.03
C ASP A 55 22.47 -8.94 -2.41
N GLU A 56 23.70 -9.45 -2.48
CA GLU A 56 24.49 -9.48 -3.71
C GLU A 56 23.97 -10.46 -4.78
N ARG A 57 23.10 -11.39 -4.41
CA ARG A 57 22.39 -12.29 -5.34
C ARG A 57 21.34 -11.57 -6.16
N VAL A 58 20.86 -10.43 -5.69
CA VAL A 58 19.91 -9.58 -6.40
C VAL A 58 20.67 -8.70 -7.43
N PRO A 59 20.24 -8.65 -8.69
CA PRO A 59 20.87 -7.82 -9.73
C PRO A 59 20.93 -6.34 -9.34
N LEU A 60 21.98 -5.63 -9.75
CA LEU A 60 22.30 -4.27 -9.27
C LEU A 60 21.15 -3.26 -9.50
N CYS A 61 20.52 -3.27 -10.67
CA CYS A 61 19.41 -2.35 -10.96
C CYS A 61 18.19 -2.66 -10.09
N GLU A 62 17.93 -3.92 -9.81
CA GLU A 62 16.84 -4.31 -8.90
C GLU A 62 17.12 -3.88 -7.45
N ARG A 63 18.38 -3.97 -7.01
CA ARG A 63 18.80 -3.46 -5.69
C ARG A 63 18.54 -1.95 -5.57
N LEU A 64 18.80 -1.16 -6.62
CA LEU A 64 18.44 0.25 -6.69
C LEU A 64 16.92 0.46 -6.57
N THR A 65 16.14 -0.41 -7.22
CA THR A 65 14.67 -0.40 -7.08
C THR A 65 14.27 -0.65 -5.63
N PHE A 66 14.86 -1.62 -4.93
CA PHE A 66 14.52 -1.91 -3.53
C PHE A 66 14.84 -0.76 -2.58
N VAL A 67 15.94 -0.03 -2.77
CA VAL A 67 16.22 1.19 -1.99
C VAL A 67 15.15 2.26 -2.21
N ASN A 68 14.68 2.42 -3.45
CA ASN A 68 13.59 3.35 -3.75
C ASN A 68 12.26 2.87 -3.13
N ILE A 69 11.93 1.58 -3.23
CA ILE A 69 10.74 0.99 -2.61
C ILE A 69 10.75 1.20 -1.08
N PHE A 70 11.91 0.99 -0.42
CA PHE A 70 12.05 1.30 1.00
C PHE A 70 11.66 2.75 1.32
N SER A 71 12.13 3.70 0.50
CA SER A 71 11.86 5.13 0.71
C SER A 71 10.40 5.49 0.45
N THR A 72 9.80 4.98 -0.63
CA THR A 72 8.39 5.24 -0.95
C THR A 72 7.43 4.57 0.04
N ASN A 73 7.76 3.37 0.52
CA ASN A 73 7.02 2.70 1.60
C ASN A 73 7.06 3.53 2.88
N LEU A 74 8.23 4.07 3.24
CA LEU A 74 8.38 4.92 4.42
C LEU A 74 7.55 6.20 4.29
N ASP A 75 7.51 6.80 3.10
CA ASP A 75 6.68 7.97 2.81
C ASP A 75 5.18 7.65 3.03
N GLU A 76 4.70 6.53 2.51
CA GLU A 76 3.31 6.11 2.70
C GLU A 76 3.01 5.81 4.17
N PHE A 77 3.92 5.15 4.86
CA PHE A 77 3.79 4.87 6.30
C PHE A 77 3.64 6.15 7.12
N PHE A 78 4.48 7.16 6.87
CA PHE A 78 4.35 8.44 7.53
C PHE A 78 3.03 9.12 7.17
N ARG A 79 2.70 9.22 5.89
CA ARG A 79 1.48 9.89 5.41
C ARG A 79 0.20 9.32 6.01
N VAL A 80 0.15 8.00 6.20
CA VAL A 80 -1.08 7.30 6.58
C VAL A 80 -1.04 6.91 8.07
N ARG A 81 -0.03 6.17 8.49
CA ARG A 81 -0.02 5.57 9.84
C ARG A 81 0.50 6.50 10.91
N VAL A 82 1.65 7.13 10.65
CA VAL A 82 2.23 8.11 11.60
C VAL A 82 1.30 9.32 11.72
N GLY A 83 0.71 9.76 10.60
CA GLY A 83 -0.31 10.82 10.59
C GLY A 83 -1.49 10.49 11.50
N SER A 84 -2.10 9.32 11.34
CA SER A 84 -3.22 8.86 12.17
C SER A 84 -2.87 8.77 13.67
N ILE A 85 -1.67 8.27 14.02
CA ILE A 85 -1.23 8.21 15.42
C ILE A 85 -0.98 9.62 15.96
N TYR A 86 -0.44 10.52 15.15
CA TYR A 86 -0.23 11.92 15.52
C TYR A 86 -1.55 12.62 15.81
N ASP A 87 -2.58 12.42 14.98
CA ASP A 87 -3.92 12.95 15.21
C ASP A 87 -4.55 12.38 16.49
N GLN A 88 -4.40 11.07 16.73
CA GLN A 88 -4.84 10.44 17.99
C GLN A 88 -4.16 11.03 19.22
N MET A 89 -2.85 11.29 19.15
CA MET A 89 -2.10 11.95 20.23
C MET A 89 -2.66 13.33 20.54
N LEU A 90 -3.01 14.11 19.52
CA LEU A 90 -3.59 15.46 19.69
C LEU A 90 -4.99 15.43 20.32
N ILE A 91 -5.78 14.39 20.04
CA ILE A 91 -7.13 14.22 20.61
C ILE A 91 -7.04 13.70 22.07
N SER A 92 -6.31 12.63 22.28
CA SER A 92 -6.11 12.02 23.60
C SER A 92 -4.95 11.04 23.63
N ASP A 93 -3.91 11.36 24.36
CA ASP A 93 -2.76 10.45 24.57
C ASP A 93 -3.00 9.40 25.68
N LYS A 94 -4.18 9.39 26.30
CA LYS A 94 -4.55 8.40 27.33
C LYS A 94 -4.92 7.03 26.75
N LYS A 95 -5.34 6.99 25.47
CA LYS A 95 -5.73 5.75 24.80
C LYS A 95 -4.47 4.92 24.52
N ARG A 96 -4.50 3.66 24.95
CA ARG A 96 -3.40 2.70 24.76
C ARG A 96 -3.71 1.73 23.61
N GLU A 97 -2.68 1.33 22.89
CA GLU A 97 -2.74 0.26 21.89
C GLU A 97 -3.06 -1.07 22.59
N ASN A 98 -3.83 -1.94 21.94
CA ASN A 98 -4.48 -3.07 22.60
C ASN A 98 -3.62 -4.34 22.78
N LYS A 99 -2.36 -4.34 22.35
CA LYS A 99 -1.41 -5.46 22.47
C LYS A 99 -0.22 -5.12 23.36
N THR A 100 0.50 -4.07 23.01
CA THR A 100 1.69 -3.61 23.77
C THR A 100 1.39 -2.52 24.78
N TYR A 101 0.14 -2.04 24.82
CA TYR A 101 -0.34 -0.97 25.71
C TYR A 101 0.45 0.35 25.63
N MET A 102 1.17 0.59 24.54
CA MET A 102 1.84 1.87 24.27
C MET A 102 0.82 2.98 24.03
N THR A 103 1.09 4.18 24.56
CA THR A 103 0.35 5.40 24.20
C THR A 103 0.72 5.86 22.79
N SER A 104 -0.02 6.82 22.21
CA SER A 104 0.31 7.40 20.92
C SER A 104 1.68 8.10 20.94
N SER A 105 2.00 8.83 22.01
CA SER A 105 3.31 9.47 22.18
C SER A 105 4.46 8.46 22.25
N GLU A 106 4.31 7.38 23.03
CA GLU A 106 5.32 6.31 23.15
C GLU A 106 5.55 5.61 21.81
N GLN A 107 4.48 5.35 21.04
CA GLN A 107 4.58 4.79 19.70
C GLN A 107 5.33 5.72 18.74
N LEU A 108 4.97 7.02 18.71
CA LEU A 108 5.62 8.01 17.86
C LEU A 108 7.12 8.15 18.17
N GLU A 109 7.47 8.20 19.46
CA GLU A 109 8.87 8.28 19.88
C GLU A 109 9.69 7.08 19.43
N SER A 110 9.13 5.88 19.60
CA SER A 110 9.74 4.63 19.14
C SER A 110 9.85 4.57 17.60
N ILE A 111 8.83 5.01 16.87
CA ILE A 111 8.85 5.10 15.40
C ILE A 111 9.95 6.05 14.94
N TYR A 112 10.04 7.26 15.53
CA TYR A 112 11.05 8.25 15.13
C TYR A 112 12.47 7.75 15.39
N LYS A 113 12.71 7.10 16.53
CA LYS A 113 14.01 6.50 16.87
C LYS A 113 14.41 5.43 15.86
N ASN A 114 13.54 4.45 15.62
CA ASN A 114 13.83 3.34 14.69
C ASN A 114 13.98 3.85 13.25
N THR A 115 13.17 4.83 12.82
CA THR A 115 13.29 5.44 11.49
C THR A 115 14.66 6.08 11.28
N LYS A 116 15.21 6.77 12.29
CA LYS A 116 16.55 7.37 12.20
C LYS A 116 17.64 6.31 11.98
N GLU A 117 17.56 5.17 12.64
CA GLU A 117 18.50 4.07 12.44
C GLU A 117 18.36 3.43 11.05
N LEU A 118 17.13 3.24 10.58
CA LEU A 118 16.88 2.71 9.23
C LEU A 118 17.37 3.66 8.13
N LEU A 119 17.25 4.97 8.31
CA LEU A 119 17.80 5.95 7.36
C LEU A 119 19.33 5.89 7.29
N LYS A 120 20.01 5.69 8.43
CA LYS A 120 21.48 5.46 8.43
C LYS A 120 21.85 4.17 7.66
N LYS A 121 21.05 3.10 7.82
CA LYS A 121 21.23 1.85 7.07
C LYS A 121 21.01 2.09 5.58
N LYS A 122 19.91 2.77 5.21
CA LYS A 122 19.61 3.17 3.81
C LYS A 122 20.75 3.95 3.18
N ASP A 123 21.32 4.95 3.88
CA ASP A 123 22.39 5.78 3.36
C ASP A 123 23.65 4.95 3.05
N ARG A 124 24.01 4.00 3.92
CA ARG A 124 25.14 3.08 3.69
C ARG A 124 24.90 2.15 2.50
N VAL A 125 23.67 1.62 2.37
CA VAL A 125 23.30 0.76 1.23
C VAL A 125 23.35 1.55 -0.07
N TYR A 126 22.78 2.75 -0.08
CA TYR A 126 22.81 3.65 -1.23
C TYR A 126 24.23 3.96 -1.69
N ASP A 127 25.12 4.37 -0.79
CA ASP A 127 26.52 4.69 -1.10
C ASP A 127 27.20 3.49 -1.79
N LYS A 128 27.02 2.27 -1.25
CA LYS A 128 27.59 1.05 -1.84
C LYS A 128 27.07 0.78 -3.25
N LEU A 129 25.76 1.00 -3.50
CA LEU A 129 25.15 0.75 -4.81
C LEU A 129 25.62 1.77 -5.85
N ILE A 130 25.73 3.04 -5.48
CA ILE A 130 26.23 4.09 -6.36
C ILE A 130 27.71 3.85 -6.71
N ASP A 131 28.51 3.35 -5.76
CA ASP A 131 29.88 2.98 -6.07
C ASP A 131 29.97 1.80 -7.06
N LYS A 132 29.07 0.81 -6.96
CA LYS A 132 29.02 -0.31 -7.91
C LYS A 132 28.64 0.13 -9.34
N LEU A 133 27.86 1.22 -9.52
CA LEU A 133 27.53 1.75 -10.84
C LEU A 133 28.76 2.20 -11.65
N LYS A 134 29.86 2.56 -10.97
CA LYS A 134 31.13 2.94 -11.63
C LYS A 134 31.70 1.81 -12.48
N LEU A 135 31.44 0.54 -12.11
CA LEU A 135 31.85 -0.63 -12.89
C LEU A 135 31.18 -0.69 -14.27
N TYR A 136 30.02 -0.03 -14.40
CA TYR A 136 29.24 0.08 -15.63
C TYR A 136 29.35 1.46 -16.26
N ASN A 137 30.44 2.18 -15.90
CA ASN A 137 30.74 3.51 -16.44
C ASN A 137 29.64 4.56 -16.16
N ILE A 138 28.87 4.41 -15.06
CA ILE A 138 27.88 5.39 -14.59
C ILE A 138 28.43 6.03 -13.31
N GLN A 139 28.48 7.36 -13.28
CA GLN A 139 28.93 8.11 -12.11
C GLN A 139 27.88 9.15 -11.71
N ILE A 140 27.41 9.07 -10.47
CA ILE A 140 26.63 10.13 -9.83
C ILE A 140 27.56 10.93 -8.95
N VAL A 141 27.71 12.22 -9.22
CA VAL A 141 28.74 13.06 -8.60
C VAL A 141 28.21 14.36 -8.02
N GLY A 142 28.90 14.88 -7.03
CA GLY A 142 28.78 16.27 -6.57
C GLY A 142 29.81 17.18 -7.25
N PHE A 143 29.73 18.49 -7.00
CA PHE A 143 30.66 19.48 -7.56
C PHE A 143 32.11 19.27 -7.14
N ASP A 144 32.33 18.67 -5.97
CA ASP A 144 33.65 18.32 -5.43
C ASP A 144 34.45 17.33 -6.33
N LYS A 145 33.77 16.61 -7.19
CA LYS A 145 34.35 15.60 -8.10
C LYS A 145 34.38 16.05 -9.57
N LEU A 146 34.07 17.31 -9.84
CA LEU A 146 34.11 17.86 -11.20
C LEU A 146 35.46 18.38 -11.57
N ARG A 147 35.83 18.22 -12.85
CA ARG A 147 36.97 18.90 -13.48
C ARG A 147 36.59 20.36 -13.80
N LYS A 148 37.56 21.22 -14.00
CA LYS A 148 37.35 22.65 -14.29
C LYS A 148 36.40 22.88 -15.47
N GLU A 149 36.56 22.16 -16.57
CA GLU A 149 35.68 22.24 -17.75
C GLU A 149 34.25 21.81 -17.46
N GLU A 150 34.10 20.73 -16.67
CA GLU A 150 32.79 20.21 -16.24
C GLU A 150 32.08 21.23 -15.34
N THR A 151 32.80 21.88 -14.44
CA THR A 151 32.28 22.95 -13.58
C THR A 151 31.82 24.16 -14.40
N GLN A 152 32.63 24.58 -15.38
CA GLN A 152 32.28 25.71 -16.28
C GLN A 152 31.03 25.39 -17.11
N TYR A 153 30.93 24.14 -17.63
CA TYR A 153 29.73 23.69 -18.35
C TYR A 153 28.50 23.70 -17.46
N MET A 154 28.61 23.19 -16.22
CA MET A 154 27.47 23.17 -15.27
C MET A 154 27.08 24.58 -14.84
N GLU A 155 28.02 25.51 -14.71
CA GLU A 155 27.71 26.91 -14.45
C GLU A 155 26.95 27.55 -15.62
N TYR A 156 27.43 27.33 -16.86
CA TYR A 156 26.73 27.78 -18.07
C TYR A 156 25.33 27.19 -18.14
N TYR A 157 25.19 25.87 -17.94
CA TYR A 157 23.90 25.18 -17.92
C TYR A 157 22.95 25.76 -16.86
N PHE A 158 23.46 26.00 -15.65
CA PHE A 158 22.69 26.62 -14.58
C PHE A 158 22.16 28.00 -14.98
N ARG A 159 23.03 28.87 -15.49
CA ARG A 159 22.67 30.25 -15.85
C ARG A 159 21.66 30.31 -16.99
N THR A 160 21.79 29.43 -17.98
CA THR A 160 20.97 29.48 -19.21
C THR A 160 19.67 28.67 -19.09
N ASN A 161 19.68 27.53 -18.41
CA ASN A 161 18.58 26.59 -18.44
C ASN A 161 17.87 26.41 -17.10
N VAL A 162 18.49 26.76 -15.98
CA VAL A 162 17.93 26.52 -14.64
C VAL A 162 17.51 27.84 -13.99
N MET A 163 18.45 28.77 -13.84
CA MET A 163 18.22 30.04 -13.12
C MET A 163 16.99 30.84 -13.60
N PRO A 164 16.72 30.96 -14.91
CA PRO A 164 15.56 31.70 -15.40
C PRO A 164 14.21 31.12 -15.00
N LEU A 165 14.17 29.83 -14.62
CA LEU A 165 12.95 29.11 -14.24
C LEU A 165 12.75 29.05 -12.73
N LEU A 166 13.71 29.50 -11.93
CA LEU A 166 13.64 29.45 -10.48
C LEU A 166 12.77 30.58 -9.92
N SER A 167 12.07 30.27 -8.84
CA SER A 167 11.28 31.22 -8.06
C SER A 167 11.80 31.30 -6.63
N PRO A 168 12.97 31.95 -6.40
CA PRO A 168 13.56 32.07 -5.07
C PRO A 168 12.75 33.01 -4.19
N GLN A 169 12.65 32.67 -2.90
CA GLN A 169 11.94 33.47 -1.91
C GLN A 169 12.81 33.70 -0.67
N ILE A 170 12.81 34.93 -0.17
CA ILE A 170 13.41 35.31 1.12
C ILE A 170 12.29 35.50 2.12
N ILE A 171 12.32 34.73 3.21
CA ILE A 171 11.28 34.78 4.24
C ILE A 171 11.48 36.00 5.15
N GLY A 172 10.37 36.71 5.42
CA GLY A 172 10.39 37.88 6.27
C GLY A 172 8.99 38.46 6.48
N LYS A 173 8.89 39.59 7.18
CA LYS A 173 7.59 40.21 7.51
C LYS A 173 6.72 40.49 6.27
N LYS A 174 7.33 40.88 5.14
CA LYS A 174 6.63 41.19 3.88
C LYS A 174 6.47 39.97 2.95
N HIS A 175 7.23 38.92 3.20
CA HIS A 175 7.25 37.66 2.42
C HIS A 175 7.05 36.49 3.41
N PRO A 176 5.79 36.11 3.67
CA PRO A 176 5.50 35.00 4.60
C PRO A 176 6.06 33.69 4.09
N PHE A 177 6.17 32.71 5.01
CA PHE A 177 6.62 31.36 4.68
C PHE A 177 5.71 30.74 3.60
N PRO A 178 6.26 30.25 2.46
CA PRO A 178 5.46 29.70 1.38
C PRO A 178 4.82 28.37 1.79
N PHE A 179 3.73 28.01 1.12
CA PHE A 179 3.19 26.67 1.22
C PHE A 179 4.14 25.69 0.51
N LEU A 180 4.72 24.76 1.26
CA LEU A 180 5.54 23.69 0.70
C LEU A 180 4.65 22.52 0.30
N ASN A 181 4.76 22.08 -0.95
CA ASN A 181 4.03 20.93 -1.45
C ASN A 181 4.54 19.61 -0.83
N ASN A 182 3.63 18.64 -0.74
CA ASN A 182 3.97 17.33 -0.21
C ASN A 182 4.98 16.60 -1.09
N GLN A 183 6.05 16.09 -0.49
CA GLN A 183 7.11 15.30 -1.14
C GLN A 183 7.95 16.05 -2.19
N GLU A 184 7.78 17.33 -2.37
CA GLU A 184 8.67 18.15 -3.20
C GLU A 184 9.96 18.51 -2.47
N ILE A 185 11.04 18.68 -3.24
CA ILE A 185 12.36 19.06 -2.73
C ILE A 185 12.53 20.57 -2.85
N TYR A 186 13.02 21.17 -1.79
CA TYR A 186 13.33 22.60 -1.72
C TYR A 186 14.78 22.79 -1.25
N ALA A 187 15.52 23.69 -1.89
CA ALA A 187 16.77 24.17 -1.35
C ALA A 187 16.48 25.31 -0.35
N VAL A 188 17.04 25.18 0.86
CA VAL A 188 16.92 26.20 1.90
C VAL A 188 18.29 26.66 2.32
N ALA A 189 18.42 27.95 2.65
CA ALA A 189 19.66 28.48 3.21
C ALA A 189 19.38 29.54 4.28
N LEU A 190 20.32 29.68 5.19
CA LEU A 190 20.49 30.84 6.03
C LEU A 190 21.36 31.84 5.26
N VAL A 191 20.84 33.03 5.04
CA VAL A 191 21.57 34.10 4.36
C VAL A 191 21.67 35.31 5.27
N SER A 192 22.78 36.03 5.20
CA SER A 192 23.03 37.23 5.98
C SER A 192 23.32 38.44 5.09
N ASN A 193 22.85 39.60 5.50
CA ASN A 193 23.20 40.88 4.91
C ASN A 193 23.17 41.97 6.01
N LYS A 194 24.29 42.69 6.17
CA LYS A 194 24.42 43.79 7.16
C LYS A 194 23.88 43.37 8.56
N ASN A 195 24.36 42.28 9.09
CA ASN A 195 23.98 41.69 10.40
C ASN A 195 22.50 41.26 10.55
N ARG A 196 21.77 41.07 9.45
CA ARG A 196 20.41 40.52 9.47
C ARG A 196 20.41 39.14 8.80
N GLU A 197 20.10 38.14 9.61
CA GLU A 197 19.91 36.75 9.13
C GLU A 197 18.49 36.57 8.58
N LYS A 198 18.37 35.86 7.46
CA LYS A 198 17.08 35.50 6.85
C LYS A 198 17.14 34.06 6.32
N ILE A 199 16.00 33.41 6.25
CA ILE A 199 15.86 32.12 5.59
C ILE A 199 15.39 32.37 4.16
N CYS A 200 15.99 31.66 3.21
CA CYS A 200 15.52 31.63 1.84
C CYS A 200 15.20 30.22 1.41
N ILE A 201 14.24 30.10 0.49
CA ILE A 201 13.73 28.86 -0.06
C ILE A 201 13.68 28.96 -1.58
N VAL A 202 14.12 27.87 -2.25
CA VAL A 202 14.07 27.70 -3.71
C VAL A 202 13.44 26.35 -4.02
N PRO A 203 12.30 26.30 -4.75
CA PRO A 203 11.76 25.04 -5.24
C PRO A 203 12.74 24.36 -6.20
N CYS A 204 13.00 23.05 -6.00
CA CYS A 204 13.89 22.26 -6.86
C CYS A 204 13.12 21.23 -7.69
N GLY A 205 11.80 21.13 -7.53
CA GLY A 205 10.94 20.15 -8.18
C GLY A 205 10.10 20.76 -9.31
N GLY A 206 9.37 19.87 -9.98
CA GLY A 206 8.40 20.19 -11.02
C GLY A 206 8.77 19.59 -12.37
N SER A 207 7.83 19.67 -13.32
CA SER A 207 8.01 19.18 -14.70
C SER A 207 8.99 20.00 -15.54
N MET A 208 9.50 21.09 -15.00
CA MET A 208 10.37 22.04 -15.71
C MET A 208 11.79 21.53 -15.91
N PHE A 209 12.27 20.62 -15.05
CA PHE A 209 13.64 20.13 -15.09
C PHE A 209 13.70 18.61 -15.23
N SER A 210 14.65 18.11 -16.02
CA SER A 210 15.10 16.74 -15.87
C SER A 210 15.85 16.62 -14.54
N ARG A 211 15.44 15.66 -13.70
CA ARG A 211 16.03 15.53 -12.36
C ARG A 211 17.47 15.02 -12.39
N LEU A 212 17.79 14.12 -13.35
CA LEU A 212 19.13 13.61 -13.58
C LEU A 212 19.74 14.34 -14.78
N ILE A 213 20.79 15.12 -14.54
CA ILE A 213 21.48 15.97 -15.52
C ILE A 213 22.82 15.37 -15.86
N GLN A 214 23.15 15.31 -17.16
CA GLN A 214 24.46 14.94 -17.62
C GLN A 214 25.44 16.11 -17.39
N VAL A 215 26.53 15.84 -16.67
CA VAL A 215 27.50 16.87 -16.25
C VAL A 215 28.29 17.46 -17.42
N PHE A 216 28.47 16.68 -18.48
CA PHE A 216 29.11 17.12 -19.71
C PHE A 216 28.59 16.27 -20.89
N PRO A 217 28.41 16.83 -22.09
CA PRO A 217 27.92 16.07 -23.24
C PRO A 217 28.74 14.79 -23.49
N ASN A 218 28.03 13.70 -23.83
CA ASN A 218 28.61 12.39 -24.14
C ASN A 218 29.45 11.71 -23.05
N LYS A 219 29.31 12.16 -21.78
CA LYS A 219 29.92 11.49 -20.62
C LYS A 219 28.85 10.87 -19.74
N ASN A 220 29.06 9.63 -19.30
CA ASN A 220 28.16 8.93 -18.37
C ASN A 220 28.36 9.39 -16.91
N LYS A 221 28.45 10.69 -16.73
CA LYS A 221 28.61 11.37 -15.45
C LYS A 221 27.42 12.28 -15.22
N TYR A 222 26.73 12.10 -14.12
CA TYR A 222 25.42 12.70 -13.86
C TYR A 222 25.40 13.41 -12.50
N MET A 223 24.53 14.41 -12.38
CA MET A 223 24.25 15.15 -11.17
C MET A 223 22.73 15.36 -11.02
N LEU A 224 22.26 15.44 -9.80
CA LEU A 224 20.85 15.77 -9.53
C LEU A 224 20.64 17.28 -9.61
N ILE A 225 19.51 17.71 -10.20
CA ILE A 225 19.18 19.14 -10.37
C ILE A 225 19.14 19.88 -9.04
N GLU A 226 18.62 19.25 -7.99
CA GLU A 226 18.56 19.84 -6.66
C GLU A 226 19.97 20.13 -6.09
N GLU A 227 20.95 19.32 -6.43
CA GLU A 227 22.36 19.55 -6.05
C GLU A 227 22.96 20.73 -6.83
N VAL A 228 22.58 20.88 -8.11
CA VAL A 228 22.98 22.03 -8.93
C VAL A 228 22.42 23.33 -8.34
N ILE A 229 21.12 23.37 -8.07
CA ILE A 229 20.46 24.53 -7.47
C ILE A 229 21.09 24.86 -6.11
N LEU A 230 21.29 23.86 -5.26
CA LEU A 230 21.89 24.04 -3.95
C LEU A 230 23.33 24.58 -4.04
N HIS A 231 24.11 24.12 -5.02
CA HIS A 231 25.47 24.64 -5.22
C HIS A 231 25.48 26.12 -5.57
N PHE A 232 24.65 26.52 -6.51
CA PHE A 232 24.59 27.90 -7.02
C PHE A 232 23.70 28.85 -6.21
N MET A 233 23.24 28.48 -5.01
CA MET A 233 22.47 29.40 -4.15
C MET A 233 23.19 30.74 -3.90
N PRO A 234 24.53 30.83 -3.75
CA PRO A 234 25.19 32.13 -3.66
C PRO A 234 24.99 33.04 -4.88
N GLN A 235 24.86 32.48 -6.08
CA GLN A 235 24.57 33.26 -7.30
C GLN A 235 23.10 33.65 -7.38
N ILE A 236 22.16 32.84 -6.85
CA ILE A 236 20.73 33.18 -6.78
C ILE A 236 20.50 34.36 -5.83
N PHE A 237 21.26 34.44 -4.73
CA PHE A 237 21.14 35.45 -3.68
C PHE A 237 22.37 36.34 -3.60
N GLU A 238 22.81 36.94 -4.72
CA GLU A 238 24.05 37.70 -4.89
C GLU A 238 24.29 38.79 -3.82
N ASN A 239 23.21 39.38 -3.30
CA ASN A 239 23.29 40.47 -2.30
C ASN A 239 23.37 39.96 -0.85
N TYR A 240 23.53 38.64 -0.65
CA TYR A 240 23.55 37.97 0.65
C TYR A 240 24.72 36.99 0.74
N ASN A 241 25.30 36.86 1.93
CA ASN A 241 26.22 35.78 2.25
C ASN A 241 25.42 34.52 2.63
N VAL A 242 25.70 33.38 2.02
CA VAL A 242 25.08 32.10 2.35
C VAL A 242 25.87 31.42 3.47
N GLU A 243 25.31 31.39 4.68
CA GLU A 243 25.97 30.86 5.88
C GLU A 243 25.85 29.33 5.99
N SER A 244 24.66 28.82 5.73
CA SER A 244 24.40 27.37 5.68
C SER A 244 23.30 27.06 4.69
N LYS A 245 23.36 25.88 4.06
CA LYS A 245 22.37 25.45 3.07
C LYS A 245 22.14 23.96 3.07
N SER A 246 20.90 23.54 2.79
CA SER A 246 20.51 22.13 2.69
C SER A 246 19.32 21.96 1.76
N LEU A 247 19.14 20.75 1.25
CA LEU A 247 17.86 20.35 0.68
C LEU A 247 16.92 19.93 1.81
N ILE A 248 15.65 20.28 1.68
CA ILE A 248 14.59 19.78 2.56
C ILE A 248 13.47 19.15 1.75
N ARG A 249 12.75 18.21 2.37
CA ARG A 249 11.56 17.57 1.84
C ARG A 249 10.57 17.36 2.98
N ILE A 250 9.31 17.70 2.77
CA ILE A 250 8.29 17.50 3.79
C ILE A 250 7.35 16.37 3.40
N THR A 251 6.85 15.66 4.40
CA THR A 251 5.76 14.70 4.24
C THR A 251 4.56 15.22 5.02
N ARG A 252 3.41 15.34 4.34
CA ARG A 252 2.15 15.76 4.94
C ARG A 252 1.29 14.56 5.30
N ASN A 253 0.47 14.70 6.33
CA ASN A 253 -0.59 13.74 6.63
C ASN A 253 -1.47 13.57 5.37
N ALA A 254 -1.96 12.37 5.13
CA ALA A 254 -2.92 12.08 4.06
C ALA A 254 -4.10 11.26 4.57
N ASP A 255 -4.12 10.97 5.87
CA ASP A 255 -5.21 10.22 6.50
C ASP A 255 -6.28 11.20 6.99
N ILE A 256 -7.30 11.36 6.17
CA ILE A 256 -8.55 11.97 6.61
C ILE A 256 -9.46 10.78 6.90
N ASP A 257 -9.59 10.45 8.17
CA ASP A 257 -10.56 9.46 8.66
C ASP A 257 -11.84 10.21 9.03
N ILE A 258 -12.39 10.93 8.06
CA ILE A 258 -13.65 11.65 8.20
C ILE A 258 -14.69 10.83 7.46
N ASP A 259 -15.81 10.64 8.11
CA ASP A 259 -16.99 10.08 7.48
C ASP A 259 -17.45 11.06 6.39
N ILE A 260 -17.42 10.62 5.14
CA ILE A 260 -17.76 11.46 3.99
C ILE A 260 -19.21 11.93 4.15
N ASP A 261 -20.06 11.08 4.70
CA ASP A 261 -21.48 11.31 4.92
C ASP A 261 -21.72 12.39 6.01
N GLU A 262 -20.79 12.57 6.97
CA GLU A 262 -20.87 13.66 7.97
C GLU A 262 -20.41 15.02 7.41
N ILE A 263 -19.51 15.05 6.40
CA ILE A 263 -19.02 16.31 5.83
C ILE A 263 -19.94 16.84 4.75
N PHE A 264 -20.49 15.95 3.95
CA PHE A 264 -21.29 16.26 2.79
C PHE A 264 -22.73 15.80 3.01
N ALA A 265 -23.34 16.17 4.15
CA ALA A 265 -24.73 15.93 4.46
C ALA A 265 -25.73 16.66 3.53
N ASP A 266 -25.24 17.35 2.51
CA ASP A 266 -26.05 18.02 1.50
C ASP A 266 -26.54 16.94 0.49
N GLU A 267 -27.84 16.70 0.45
CA GLU A 267 -28.49 15.70 -0.39
C GLU A 267 -28.29 15.91 -1.90
N ASP A 268 -27.83 17.10 -2.31
CA ASP A 268 -27.66 17.49 -3.72
C ASP A 268 -26.26 17.14 -4.30
N ILE A 269 -25.30 16.70 -3.48
CA ILE A 269 -23.92 16.41 -3.93
C ILE A 269 -23.74 14.90 -4.14
N SER A 270 -23.36 14.50 -5.36
CA SER A 270 -23.08 13.08 -5.63
C SER A 270 -21.89 12.57 -4.82
N TYR A 271 -21.90 11.30 -4.42
CA TYR A 271 -20.78 10.64 -3.71
C TYR A 271 -19.45 10.80 -4.44
N ARG A 272 -19.46 10.88 -5.76
CA ARG A 272 -18.29 11.12 -6.61
C ARG A 272 -17.71 12.53 -6.40
N GLU A 273 -18.55 13.55 -6.38
CA GLU A 273 -18.13 14.96 -6.16
C GLU A 273 -17.57 15.14 -4.75
N SER A 274 -18.18 14.49 -3.75
CA SER A 274 -17.69 14.43 -2.37
C SER A 274 -16.27 13.84 -2.31
N MET A 275 -16.00 12.79 -3.07
CA MET A 275 -14.67 12.18 -3.17
C MET A 275 -13.65 13.10 -3.85
N GLU A 276 -14.03 13.85 -4.89
CA GLU A 276 -13.15 14.83 -5.55
C GLU A 276 -12.73 15.96 -4.60
N GLU A 277 -13.67 16.46 -3.79
CA GLU A 277 -13.37 17.49 -2.79
C GLU A 277 -12.48 16.96 -1.67
N LEU A 278 -12.72 15.73 -1.19
CA LEU A 278 -11.86 15.06 -0.23
C LEU A 278 -10.39 14.97 -0.72
N ILE A 279 -10.19 14.65 -2.00
CA ILE A 279 -8.86 14.59 -2.61
C ILE A 279 -8.20 15.98 -2.59
N ARG A 280 -8.96 17.06 -2.83
CA ARG A 280 -8.46 18.44 -2.75
C ARG A 280 -8.07 18.82 -1.32
N MET A 281 -8.87 18.44 -0.32
CA MET A 281 -8.60 18.74 1.10
C MET A 281 -7.32 18.04 1.58
N ARG A 282 -7.08 16.78 1.18
CA ARG A 282 -5.87 16.01 1.55
C ARG A 282 -4.56 16.70 1.16
N LYS A 283 -4.54 17.46 0.08
CA LYS A 283 -3.33 18.19 -0.36
C LYS A 283 -2.87 19.26 0.63
N LYS A 284 -3.74 19.74 1.50
CA LYS A 284 -3.48 20.85 2.44
C LYS A 284 -3.24 20.41 3.88
N LEU A 285 -3.22 19.09 4.17
CA LEU A 285 -3.05 18.60 5.53
C LEU A 285 -1.69 18.96 6.16
N CYS A 286 -1.60 18.88 7.48
CA CYS A 286 -0.43 19.31 8.24
C CYS A 286 0.83 18.50 7.90
N PRO A 287 2.03 19.10 7.91
CA PRO A 287 3.28 18.38 7.85
C PRO A 287 3.44 17.48 9.08
N ILE A 288 4.01 16.29 8.89
CA ILE A 288 4.28 15.30 9.94
C ILE A 288 5.73 14.85 9.97
N ARG A 289 6.51 15.14 8.91
CA ARG A 289 7.93 14.84 8.81
C ARG A 289 8.63 15.88 7.95
N MET A 290 9.85 16.27 8.35
CA MET A 290 10.80 17.01 7.51
C MET A 290 12.09 16.21 7.39
N GLU A 291 12.53 15.98 6.18
CA GLU A 291 13.83 15.39 5.85
C GLU A 291 14.78 16.50 5.39
N TYR A 292 16.10 16.36 5.67
CA TYR A 292 17.11 17.29 5.21
C TYR A 292 18.42 16.58 4.87
N SER A 293 19.14 17.09 3.85
CA SER A 293 20.29 16.41 3.24
C SER A 293 21.65 16.82 3.80
N ARG A 294 21.74 17.97 4.45
CA ARG A 294 22.96 18.53 5.04
C ARG A 294 22.69 19.11 6.41
N VAL A 295 23.71 19.10 7.26
CA VAL A 295 23.61 19.72 8.58
C VAL A 295 23.29 21.21 8.40
N LEU A 296 22.19 21.65 8.96
CA LEU A 296 21.76 23.04 9.02
C LEU A 296 22.01 23.62 10.41
N ASP A 297 22.20 24.94 10.47
CA ASP A 297 22.21 25.66 11.73
C ASP A 297 20.94 25.33 12.54
N GLU A 298 21.10 25.16 13.85
CA GLU A 298 19.97 24.79 14.72
C GLU A 298 18.87 25.86 14.74
N LYS A 299 19.22 27.14 14.56
CA LYS A 299 18.26 28.24 14.43
C LYS A 299 17.37 28.05 13.18
N VAL A 300 17.95 27.58 12.06
CA VAL A 300 17.21 27.32 10.82
C VAL A 300 16.24 26.15 11.04
N ILE A 301 16.69 25.06 11.63
CA ILE A 301 15.82 23.90 11.93
C ILE A 301 14.68 24.32 12.85
N LYS A 302 14.96 25.09 13.93
CA LYS A 302 13.93 25.61 14.84
C LYS A 302 12.93 26.50 14.14
N SER A 303 13.39 27.40 13.26
CA SER A 303 12.52 28.29 12.49
C SER A 303 11.64 27.52 11.50
N LEU A 304 12.22 26.58 10.73
CA LEU A 304 11.47 25.72 9.81
C LEU A 304 10.42 24.89 10.57
N CYS A 305 10.79 24.29 11.70
CA CYS A 305 9.85 23.55 12.53
C CYS A 305 8.69 24.40 13.01
N LYS A 306 8.96 25.64 13.44
CA LYS A 306 7.92 26.59 13.88
C LYS A 306 6.94 26.90 12.76
N GLU A 307 7.43 27.23 11.56
CA GLU A 307 6.60 27.56 10.40
C GLU A 307 5.78 26.37 9.90
N LEU A 308 6.35 25.17 10.00
CA LEU A 308 5.72 23.92 9.55
C LEU A 308 4.84 23.25 10.64
N GLY A 309 4.84 23.76 11.87
CA GLY A 309 4.14 23.13 13.00
C GLY A 309 4.74 21.79 13.44
N LEU A 310 6.03 21.59 13.20
CA LEU A 310 6.77 20.36 13.56
C LEU A 310 7.59 20.56 14.85
N ASN A 311 7.95 19.46 15.51
CA ASN A 311 8.96 19.44 16.54
C ASN A 311 10.29 18.82 16.04
N LYS A 312 11.38 19.01 16.76
CA LYS A 312 12.72 18.50 16.39
C LYS A 312 12.77 16.97 16.26
N LYS A 313 11.91 16.22 16.98
CA LYS A 313 11.85 14.75 16.86
C LYS A 313 11.32 14.29 15.48
N GLN A 314 10.56 15.14 14.79
CA GLN A 314 9.98 14.90 13.45
C GLN A 314 10.92 15.32 12.31
N THR A 315 12.17 15.67 12.62
CA THR A 315 13.20 16.00 11.61
C THR A 315 14.18 14.85 11.44
N PHE A 316 14.53 14.55 10.18
CA PHE A 316 15.32 13.39 9.81
C PHE A 316 16.44 13.79 8.85
N TYR A 317 17.66 13.51 9.25
CA TYR A 317 18.83 13.65 8.39
C TYR A 317 18.98 12.41 7.49
N SER A 318 19.28 12.61 6.22
CA SER A 318 19.66 11.56 5.27
C SER A 318 20.74 12.08 4.33
N LYS A 319 21.88 11.38 4.26
CA LYS A 319 22.98 11.70 3.33
C LYS A 319 22.61 11.35 1.89
N ALA A 320 21.88 10.25 1.69
CA ALA A 320 21.37 9.88 0.37
C ALA A 320 20.32 10.91 -0.12
N PRO A 321 20.11 11.05 -1.43
CA PRO A 321 19.08 11.93 -1.97
C PRO A 321 17.71 11.71 -1.34
N LEU A 322 16.99 12.81 -1.09
CA LEU A 322 15.70 12.79 -0.38
C LEU A 322 14.57 12.12 -1.17
N ASP A 323 14.76 11.93 -2.45
CA ASP A 323 13.92 11.15 -3.33
C ASP A 323 14.81 10.31 -4.25
N LEU A 324 14.58 9.01 -4.32
CA LEU A 324 15.40 8.06 -5.06
C LEU A 324 14.78 7.66 -6.41
N SER A 325 13.69 8.28 -6.84
CA SER A 325 13.01 7.94 -8.10
C SER A 325 13.89 8.09 -9.35
N PHE A 326 14.94 8.91 -9.29
CA PHE A 326 15.90 9.07 -10.39
C PHE A 326 16.62 7.77 -10.79
N VAL A 327 16.65 6.76 -9.89
CA VAL A 327 17.26 5.44 -10.18
C VAL A 327 16.62 4.76 -11.38
N PHE A 328 15.34 5.02 -11.67
CA PHE A 328 14.69 4.49 -12.86
C PHE A 328 15.28 5.05 -14.17
N LYS A 329 15.74 6.31 -14.15
CA LYS A 329 16.47 6.87 -15.30
C LYS A 329 17.84 6.20 -15.50
N ILE A 330 18.52 5.83 -14.41
CA ILE A 330 19.76 5.04 -14.48
C ILE A 330 19.47 3.66 -15.08
N GLN A 331 18.38 3.01 -14.69
CA GLN A 331 17.97 1.73 -15.25
C GLN A 331 17.65 1.84 -16.74
N ASP A 332 17.00 2.92 -17.19
CA ASP A 332 16.76 3.18 -18.62
C ASP A 332 18.07 3.27 -19.41
N ILE A 333 19.10 3.91 -18.84
CA ILE A 333 20.46 4.02 -19.45
C ILE A 333 21.10 2.63 -19.52
N LEU A 334 20.95 1.82 -18.47
CA LEU A 334 21.58 0.51 -18.33
C LEU A 334 20.74 -0.65 -18.90
N ARG A 335 19.59 -0.39 -19.52
CA ARG A 335 18.62 -1.41 -19.96
C ARG A 335 19.17 -2.51 -20.86
N ASN A 336 20.27 -2.25 -21.56
CA ASN A 336 20.92 -3.22 -22.45
C ASN A 336 21.84 -4.20 -21.68
N ASN A 337 22.21 -3.89 -20.43
CA ASN A 337 23.01 -4.74 -19.55
C ASN A 337 22.09 -5.73 -18.80
N ARG A 338 21.73 -6.81 -19.48
CA ARG A 338 20.70 -7.76 -19.00
C ARG A 338 21.03 -8.40 -17.65
N GLU A 339 22.30 -8.56 -17.33
CA GLU A 339 22.79 -9.11 -16.05
C GLU A 339 22.47 -8.23 -14.84
N LEU A 340 22.16 -6.94 -15.07
CA LEU A 340 21.79 -5.98 -14.01
C LEU A 340 20.32 -6.06 -13.60
N PHE A 341 19.53 -6.88 -14.29
CA PHE A 341 18.09 -7.03 -14.09
C PHE A 341 17.71 -8.48 -13.86
N PHE A 342 16.60 -8.72 -13.20
CA PHE A 342 16.02 -10.05 -13.15
C PHE A 342 15.69 -10.55 -14.58
N LYS A 343 16.01 -11.80 -14.85
CA LYS A 343 15.63 -12.44 -16.12
C LYS A 343 14.12 -12.28 -16.35
N ARG A 344 13.75 -11.65 -17.46
CA ARG A 344 12.33 -11.43 -17.81
C ARG A 344 11.58 -12.77 -17.82
N ARG A 345 10.49 -12.82 -17.10
CA ARG A 345 9.52 -13.93 -17.14
C ARG A 345 8.23 -13.43 -17.78
N VAL A 346 7.69 -14.20 -18.70
CA VAL A 346 6.40 -13.93 -19.32
C VAL A 346 5.40 -14.90 -18.71
N PRO A 347 4.29 -14.41 -18.15
CA PRO A 347 3.22 -15.28 -17.66
C PRO A 347 2.76 -16.22 -18.77
N GLN A 348 2.59 -17.49 -18.46
CA GLN A 348 2.17 -18.53 -19.41
C GLN A 348 0.67 -18.78 -19.28
N ILE A 349 0.04 -19.29 -20.34
CA ILE A 349 -1.29 -19.86 -20.21
C ILE A 349 -1.19 -21.12 -19.33
N SER A 350 -2.16 -21.33 -18.44
CA SER A 350 -2.18 -22.51 -17.60
C SER A 350 -2.24 -23.79 -18.42
N LYS A 351 -1.42 -24.77 -18.06
CA LYS A 351 -1.44 -26.10 -18.70
C LYS A 351 -2.79 -26.82 -18.58
N ASN A 352 -3.63 -26.36 -17.64
CA ASN A 352 -4.97 -26.89 -17.41
C ASN A 352 -6.02 -26.28 -18.34
N ILE A 353 -5.66 -25.32 -19.22
CA ILE A 353 -6.55 -24.60 -20.13
C ILE A 353 -6.17 -24.91 -21.56
N ASP A 354 -7.16 -25.29 -22.37
CA ASP A 354 -7.07 -25.41 -23.82
C ASP A 354 -7.62 -24.12 -24.46
N GLU A 355 -6.74 -23.33 -25.06
CA GLU A 355 -7.10 -22.03 -25.65
C GLU A 355 -8.07 -22.13 -26.84
N ASN A 356 -8.23 -23.32 -27.42
CA ASN A 356 -9.13 -23.56 -28.56
C ASN A 356 -10.55 -23.96 -28.10
N LYS A 357 -10.79 -24.07 -26.79
CA LYS A 357 -12.10 -24.46 -26.22
C LYS A 357 -12.71 -23.32 -25.43
N SER A 358 -14.04 -23.32 -25.38
CA SER A 358 -14.81 -22.42 -24.52
C SER A 358 -14.28 -22.45 -23.08
N MET A 359 -14.00 -21.27 -22.51
CA MET A 359 -13.61 -21.16 -21.10
C MET A 359 -14.77 -21.55 -20.18
N MET A 360 -16.01 -21.23 -20.56
CA MET A 360 -17.18 -21.63 -19.80
C MET A 360 -17.30 -23.15 -19.70
N GLU A 361 -17.18 -23.88 -20.81
CA GLU A 361 -17.23 -25.34 -20.83
C GLU A 361 -16.11 -25.99 -20.02
N GLN A 362 -14.91 -25.43 -20.06
CA GLN A 362 -13.80 -25.95 -19.27
C GLN A 362 -14.04 -25.79 -17.77
N ILE A 363 -14.59 -24.64 -17.33
CA ILE A 363 -14.91 -24.37 -15.93
C ILE A 363 -16.08 -25.21 -15.44
N GLU A 364 -17.08 -25.49 -16.30
CA GLU A 364 -18.16 -26.44 -15.96
C GLU A 364 -17.66 -27.84 -15.69
N ASN A 365 -16.62 -28.27 -16.40
CA ASN A 365 -16.05 -29.63 -16.27
C ASN A 365 -15.10 -29.80 -15.09
N LYS A 366 -14.38 -28.72 -14.70
CA LYS A 366 -13.44 -28.74 -13.57
C LYS A 366 -13.13 -27.35 -13.08
N ASP A 367 -12.82 -27.23 -11.80
CA ASP A 367 -12.31 -25.98 -11.25
C ASP A 367 -10.96 -25.60 -11.89
N ILE A 368 -10.75 -24.30 -12.14
CA ILE A 368 -9.50 -23.77 -12.66
C ILE A 368 -8.92 -22.79 -11.65
N LEU A 369 -7.72 -23.06 -11.17
CA LEU A 369 -6.95 -22.16 -10.31
C LEU A 369 -5.79 -21.57 -11.11
N LEU A 370 -5.74 -20.24 -11.23
CA LEU A 370 -4.62 -19.52 -11.81
C LEU A 370 -3.70 -18.99 -10.72
N SER A 371 -2.39 -19.14 -10.92
CA SER A 371 -1.34 -18.66 -10.02
C SER A 371 -0.54 -17.53 -10.67
N TYR A 372 -0.86 -16.29 -10.34
CA TYR A 372 -0.10 -15.12 -10.78
C TYR A 372 1.21 -14.99 -9.99
N PRO A 373 2.28 -14.44 -10.58
CA PRO A 373 2.47 -13.94 -11.95
C PRO A 373 2.96 -15.03 -12.93
N PHE A 374 2.90 -16.29 -12.57
CA PHE A 374 3.43 -17.41 -13.37
C PHE A 374 2.47 -17.75 -14.51
N GLU A 375 1.18 -17.74 -14.21
CA GLU A 375 0.13 -17.91 -15.19
C GLU A 375 -0.50 -16.56 -15.55
N SER A 376 -1.03 -16.49 -16.78
CA SER A 376 -1.55 -15.25 -17.34
C SER A 376 -2.98 -14.97 -16.89
N MET A 377 -3.25 -13.71 -16.54
CA MET A 377 -4.61 -13.22 -16.32
C MET A 377 -5.46 -13.21 -17.63
N THR A 378 -4.82 -13.40 -18.79
CA THR A 378 -5.48 -13.43 -20.10
C THR A 378 -6.58 -14.48 -20.14
N SER A 379 -6.42 -15.63 -19.47
CA SER A 379 -7.47 -16.68 -19.43
C SER A 379 -8.76 -16.18 -18.78
N PHE A 380 -8.67 -15.40 -17.70
CA PHE A 380 -9.84 -14.78 -17.08
C PHE A 380 -10.44 -13.66 -17.97
N ILE A 381 -9.59 -12.87 -18.63
CA ILE A 381 -10.04 -11.84 -19.58
C ILE A 381 -10.76 -12.51 -20.78
N ASN A 382 -10.26 -13.63 -21.27
CA ASN A 382 -10.90 -14.40 -22.34
C ASN A 382 -12.28 -14.93 -21.90
N LEU A 383 -12.42 -15.40 -20.66
CA LEU A 383 -13.73 -15.74 -20.10
C LEU A 383 -14.70 -14.55 -20.17
N LEU A 384 -14.26 -13.34 -19.73
CA LEU A 384 -15.10 -12.15 -19.78
C LEU A 384 -15.50 -11.76 -21.22
N LYS A 385 -14.57 -11.88 -22.18
CA LYS A 385 -14.86 -11.63 -23.60
C LYS A 385 -15.82 -12.66 -24.17
N GLU A 386 -15.65 -13.93 -23.84
CA GLU A 386 -16.55 -15.00 -24.26
C GLU A 386 -17.97 -14.76 -23.76
N VAL A 387 -18.14 -14.45 -22.46
CA VAL A 387 -19.48 -14.24 -21.88
C VAL A 387 -20.13 -12.95 -22.35
N ALA A 388 -19.37 -11.93 -22.79
CA ALA A 388 -19.91 -10.70 -23.37
C ALA A 388 -20.75 -10.99 -24.64
N HIS A 389 -20.31 -11.94 -25.45
CA HIS A 389 -20.95 -12.28 -26.72
C HIS A 389 -21.82 -13.55 -26.69
N ASN A 390 -21.82 -14.30 -25.58
CA ASN A 390 -22.62 -15.52 -25.46
C ASN A 390 -24.08 -15.19 -25.19
N GLU A 391 -24.97 -15.54 -26.11
CA GLU A 391 -26.43 -15.25 -26.04
C GLU A 391 -27.10 -15.84 -24.81
N ASN A 392 -26.59 -16.96 -24.27
CA ASN A 392 -27.13 -17.61 -23.10
C ASN A 392 -26.77 -16.91 -21.77
N VAL A 393 -25.82 -15.98 -21.79
CA VAL A 393 -25.43 -15.22 -20.60
C VAL A 393 -26.39 -14.08 -20.35
N ALA A 394 -26.97 -14.07 -19.15
CA ALA A 394 -27.95 -13.06 -18.73
C ALA A 394 -27.27 -11.90 -17.97
N SER A 395 -26.34 -12.20 -17.05
CA SER A 395 -25.74 -11.16 -16.24
C SER A 395 -24.31 -11.43 -15.81
N ILE A 396 -23.57 -10.34 -15.59
CA ILE A 396 -22.21 -10.33 -15.01
C ILE A 396 -22.22 -9.39 -13.80
N LYS A 397 -21.84 -9.88 -12.61
CA LYS A 397 -21.69 -9.08 -11.40
C LYS A 397 -20.24 -9.12 -10.95
N MET A 398 -19.63 -7.96 -10.65
CA MET A 398 -18.19 -7.88 -10.33
C MET A 398 -17.89 -6.82 -9.29
N THR A 399 -16.88 -7.08 -8.43
CA THR A 399 -16.35 -6.07 -7.50
C THR A 399 -15.02 -5.53 -8.00
N LEU A 400 -14.85 -4.22 -8.07
CA LEU A 400 -13.62 -3.55 -8.47
C LEU A 400 -13.07 -2.67 -7.35
N TYR A 401 -11.78 -2.83 -7.04
CA TYR A 401 -11.10 -2.06 -5.99
C TYR A 401 -9.97 -1.19 -6.57
N ARG A 402 -9.06 -1.78 -7.32
CA ARG A 402 -7.94 -1.12 -8.03
C ARG A 402 -7.84 -1.68 -9.42
N VAL A 403 -8.12 -0.87 -10.41
CA VAL A 403 -8.06 -1.25 -11.84
C VAL A 403 -6.87 -0.61 -12.53
N ALA A 404 -6.39 -1.23 -13.60
CA ALA A 404 -5.34 -0.65 -14.42
C ALA A 404 -5.84 0.61 -15.15
N LYS A 405 -4.95 1.54 -15.47
CA LYS A 405 -5.30 2.75 -16.23
C LYS A 405 -5.91 2.42 -17.61
N ASN A 406 -5.46 1.32 -18.24
CA ASN A 406 -6.02 0.77 -19.48
C ASN A 406 -6.41 -0.67 -19.17
N SER A 407 -7.59 -0.88 -18.58
CA SER A 407 -8.04 -2.18 -18.08
C SER A 407 -8.84 -2.94 -19.13
N GLN A 408 -8.33 -4.08 -19.58
CA GLN A 408 -9.06 -5.00 -20.45
C GLN A 408 -10.24 -5.67 -19.74
N VAL A 409 -10.18 -5.78 -18.41
CA VAL A 409 -11.32 -6.28 -17.62
C VAL A 409 -12.48 -5.32 -17.72
N VAL A 410 -12.25 -4.01 -17.53
CA VAL A 410 -13.31 -3.00 -17.65
C VAL A 410 -13.82 -2.88 -19.08
N GLU A 411 -12.93 -2.92 -20.08
CA GLU A 411 -13.35 -2.92 -21.49
C GLU A 411 -14.26 -4.12 -21.82
N ALA A 412 -13.98 -5.31 -21.27
CA ALA A 412 -14.83 -6.49 -21.47
C ALA A 412 -16.20 -6.38 -20.76
N LEU A 413 -16.27 -5.66 -19.62
CA LEU A 413 -17.54 -5.37 -18.95
C LEU A 413 -18.39 -4.37 -19.74
N ILE A 414 -17.76 -3.34 -20.31
CA ILE A 414 -18.40 -2.37 -21.20
C ILE A 414 -18.95 -3.10 -22.43
N ASP A 415 -18.12 -3.91 -23.09
CA ASP A 415 -18.50 -4.71 -24.26
C ASP A 415 -19.72 -5.63 -23.95
N ALA A 416 -19.75 -6.26 -22.77
CA ALA A 416 -20.87 -7.07 -22.33
C ALA A 416 -22.18 -6.24 -22.16
N ALA A 417 -22.09 -5.03 -21.59
CA ALA A 417 -23.24 -4.16 -21.44
C ALA A 417 -23.78 -3.67 -22.79
N GLU A 418 -22.91 -3.30 -23.71
CA GLU A 418 -23.25 -2.90 -25.09
C GLU A 418 -23.90 -4.05 -25.88
N HIS A 419 -23.58 -5.33 -25.53
CA HIS A 419 -24.25 -6.53 -26.09
C HIS A 419 -25.48 -6.95 -25.28
N GLY A 420 -26.05 -6.07 -24.47
CA GLY A 420 -27.34 -6.27 -23.77
C GLY A 420 -27.28 -7.16 -22.56
N LYS A 421 -26.11 -7.46 -21.98
CA LYS A 421 -26.01 -8.19 -20.72
C LYS A 421 -26.29 -7.26 -19.53
N GLU A 422 -26.95 -7.76 -18.48
CA GLU A 422 -27.04 -7.03 -17.21
C GLU A 422 -25.66 -7.03 -16.54
N VAL A 423 -24.96 -5.91 -16.56
CA VAL A 423 -23.64 -5.75 -15.94
C VAL A 423 -23.77 -4.91 -14.68
N VAL A 424 -23.51 -5.52 -13.51
CA VAL A 424 -23.54 -4.84 -12.21
C VAL A 424 -22.12 -4.79 -11.64
N VAL A 425 -21.59 -3.60 -11.48
CA VAL A 425 -20.21 -3.40 -11.00
C VAL A 425 -20.21 -2.61 -9.69
N MET A 426 -19.70 -3.23 -8.63
CA MET A 426 -19.41 -2.52 -7.40
C MET A 426 -18.00 -1.91 -7.49
N VAL A 427 -17.90 -0.59 -7.44
CA VAL A 427 -16.63 0.18 -7.52
C VAL A 427 -16.33 0.81 -6.16
N GLU A 428 -15.22 0.45 -5.54
CA GLU A 428 -14.76 1.08 -4.29
C GLU A 428 -13.97 2.36 -4.61
N LEU A 429 -14.62 3.52 -4.49
CA LEU A 429 -13.97 4.81 -4.74
C LEU A 429 -12.95 5.21 -3.67
N ARG A 430 -13.05 4.67 -2.44
CA ARG A 430 -12.13 4.94 -1.33
C ARG A 430 -10.84 4.11 -1.38
N ALA A 431 -10.45 3.62 -2.59
CA ALA A 431 -9.17 2.96 -2.82
C ALA A 431 -8.05 4.02 -2.82
N ARG A 432 -7.33 4.16 -1.71
CA ARG A 432 -6.32 5.23 -1.50
C ARG A 432 -5.33 5.32 -2.65
N PHE A 433 -5.15 6.54 -3.18
CA PHE A 433 -4.27 6.93 -4.29
C PHE A 433 -4.70 6.44 -5.69
N ASP A 434 -5.80 5.69 -5.80
CA ASP A 434 -6.40 5.27 -7.06
C ASP A 434 -7.80 5.88 -7.28
N GLU A 435 -8.23 6.78 -6.40
CA GLU A 435 -9.57 7.36 -6.39
C GLU A 435 -9.93 7.99 -7.75
N GLN A 436 -9.02 8.80 -8.31
CA GLN A 436 -9.26 9.51 -9.58
C GLN A 436 -9.44 8.53 -10.76
N ASN A 437 -8.62 7.47 -10.80
CA ASN A 437 -8.71 6.45 -11.84
C ASN A 437 -10.03 5.65 -11.74
N ASN A 438 -10.46 5.35 -10.50
CA ASN A 438 -11.72 4.63 -10.28
C ASN A 438 -12.94 5.51 -10.63
N ILE A 439 -12.89 6.82 -10.36
CA ILE A 439 -13.92 7.79 -10.77
C ILE A 439 -14.05 7.84 -12.31
N GLU A 440 -12.92 7.90 -13.03
CA GLU A 440 -12.91 7.96 -14.49
C GLU A 440 -13.52 6.68 -15.10
N TRP A 441 -13.13 5.50 -14.60
CA TRP A 441 -13.66 4.23 -15.07
C TRP A 441 -15.14 4.04 -14.74
N SER A 442 -15.60 4.49 -13.57
CA SER A 442 -17.02 4.37 -13.23
C SER A 442 -17.91 5.17 -14.19
N ARG A 443 -17.48 6.38 -14.60
CA ARG A 443 -18.20 7.18 -15.61
C ARG A 443 -18.32 6.45 -16.94
N ARG A 444 -17.20 5.91 -17.45
CA ARG A 444 -17.18 5.18 -18.73
C ARG A 444 -18.09 3.94 -18.70
N MET A 445 -18.14 3.21 -17.60
CA MET A 445 -19.00 2.05 -17.44
C MET A 445 -20.49 2.46 -17.36
N GLU A 446 -20.82 3.54 -16.65
CA GLU A 446 -22.18 4.09 -16.59
C GLU A 446 -22.67 4.53 -17.98
N ASP A 447 -21.83 5.25 -18.74
CA ASP A 447 -22.13 5.71 -20.10
C ASP A 447 -22.40 4.52 -21.05
N ALA A 448 -21.78 3.36 -20.82
CA ALA A 448 -21.98 2.13 -21.58
C ALA A 448 -23.19 1.30 -21.10
N GLY A 449 -23.93 1.75 -20.07
CA GLY A 449 -25.11 1.06 -19.55
C GLY A 449 -24.84 0.07 -18.42
N CYS A 450 -23.63 0.02 -17.86
CA CYS A 450 -23.39 -0.77 -16.65
C CYS A 450 -24.06 -0.12 -15.44
N ARG A 451 -24.65 -0.95 -14.57
CA ARG A 451 -25.14 -0.51 -13.26
C ARG A 451 -23.99 -0.43 -12.27
N ILE A 452 -23.65 0.79 -11.83
CA ILE A 452 -22.57 1.01 -10.88
C ILE A 452 -23.10 1.16 -9.45
N ILE A 453 -22.39 0.54 -8.49
CA ILE A 453 -22.67 0.63 -7.05
C ILE A 453 -21.39 1.13 -6.38
N TYR A 454 -21.48 2.17 -5.56
CA TYR A 454 -20.33 2.83 -4.94
C TYR A 454 -20.00 2.33 -3.51
N GLY A 455 -20.38 1.11 -3.19
CA GLY A 455 -20.04 0.46 -1.94
C GLY A 455 -21.20 0.37 -0.95
N ILE A 456 -20.85 0.21 0.31
CA ILE A 456 -21.76 0.14 1.47
C ILE A 456 -21.28 1.20 2.46
N ASP A 457 -22.22 1.92 3.07
CA ASP A 457 -21.91 2.91 4.09
C ASP A 457 -21.07 2.33 5.22
N HIS A 458 -20.08 3.09 5.65
CA HIS A 458 -19.11 2.74 6.71
C HIS A 458 -18.33 1.42 6.50
N THR A 459 -18.57 0.67 5.39
CA THR A 459 -17.95 -0.63 5.11
C THR A 459 -17.30 -0.66 3.74
N LYS A 460 -15.96 -0.76 3.69
CA LYS A 460 -15.24 -0.88 2.42
C LYS A 460 -15.40 -2.27 1.82
N VAL A 461 -15.72 -2.36 0.54
CA VAL A 461 -15.74 -3.63 -0.18
C VAL A 461 -14.34 -3.91 -0.74
N HIS A 462 -13.72 -4.98 -0.26
CA HIS A 462 -12.36 -5.37 -0.66
C HIS A 462 -12.29 -6.80 -1.22
N SER A 463 -13.41 -7.51 -1.31
CA SER A 463 -13.51 -8.80 -1.99
C SER A 463 -13.17 -8.69 -3.47
N LYS A 464 -12.71 -9.77 -4.09
CA LYS A 464 -12.45 -9.91 -5.51
C LYS A 464 -13.25 -11.07 -6.00
N ILE A 465 -14.49 -10.78 -6.40
CA ILE A 465 -15.46 -11.76 -6.85
C ILE A 465 -16.13 -11.31 -8.16
N CYS A 466 -16.35 -12.26 -9.02
CA CYS A 466 -17.14 -12.13 -10.24
C CYS A 466 -18.15 -13.28 -10.27
N LEU A 467 -19.40 -12.98 -10.63
CA LEU A 467 -20.46 -13.96 -10.82
C LEU A 467 -21.04 -13.79 -12.22
N ILE A 468 -20.99 -14.83 -13.01
CA ILE A 468 -21.58 -14.92 -14.33
C ILE A 468 -22.81 -15.82 -14.22
N THR A 469 -23.97 -15.33 -14.68
CA THR A 469 -25.24 -16.07 -14.69
C THR A 469 -25.64 -16.34 -16.12
N TYR A 470 -25.94 -17.58 -16.44
CA TYR A 470 -26.33 -18.01 -17.79
C TYR A 470 -27.39 -19.13 -17.74
N THR A 471 -28.02 -19.38 -18.87
CA THR A 471 -29.01 -20.47 -19.03
C THR A 471 -28.41 -21.60 -19.84
N LYS A 472 -28.52 -22.83 -19.36
CA LYS A 472 -28.15 -24.05 -20.08
C LYS A 472 -29.17 -25.14 -19.78
N ASP A 473 -29.66 -25.81 -20.80
CA ASP A 473 -30.70 -26.87 -20.68
C ASP A 473 -31.95 -26.42 -19.89
N ASN A 474 -32.41 -25.20 -20.16
CA ASN A 474 -33.51 -24.53 -19.44
C ASN A 474 -33.31 -24.38 -17.91
N LYS A 475 -32.06 -24.43 -17.44
CA LYS A 475 -31.67 -24.19 -16.05
C LYS A 475 -30.73 -23.01 -15.92
N VAL A 476 -30.92 -22.25 -14.86
CA VAL A 476 -29.99 -21.18 -14.51
C VAL A 476 -28.71 -21.80 -13.91
N LYS A 477 -27.61 -21.46 -14.48
CA LYS A 477 -26.25 -21.88 -14.10
C LYS A 477 -25.39 -20.68 -13.76
N HIS A 478 -24.34 -20.93 -13.01
CA HIS A 478 -23.42 -19.88 -12.59
C HIS A 478 -21.97 -20.32 -12.73
N ILE A 479 -21.12 -19.35 -13.10
CA ILE A 479 -19.67 -19.45 -12.91
C ILE A 479 -19.28 -18.36 -11.93
N SER A 480 -18.52 -18.72 -10.89
CA SER A 480 -17.93 -17.80 -9.94
C SER A 480 -16.43 -17.72 -10.15
N GLN A 481 -15.88 -16.49 -10.15
CA GLN A 481 -14.45 -16.30 -9.99
C GLN A 481 -14.20 -15.60 -8.66
N ILE A 482 -13.22 -16.11 -7.88
CA ILE A 482 -12.84 -15.59 -6.57
C ILE A 482 -11.33 -15.45 -6.53
N GLY A 483 -10.84 -14.22 -6.26
CA GLY A 483 -9.42 -13.90 -6.28
C GLY A 483 -8.88 -13.46 -4.94
N THR A 484 -7.58 -13.68 -4.72
CA THR A 484 -6.84 -13.07 -3.60
C THR A 484 -6.37 -11.65 -3.93
N GLY A 485 -6.16 -11.33 -5.22
CA GLY A 485 -5.65 -10.08 -5.74
C GLY A 485 -6.64 -9.30 -6.60
N ASN A 486 -6.34 -8.02 -6.83
CA ASN A 486 -7.18 -7.13 -7.62
C ASN A 486 -7.20 -7.50 -9.10
N TYR A 487 -8.27 -7.12 -9.79
CA TYR A 487 -8.39 -7.21 -11.25
C TYR A 487 -7.56 -6.11 -11.92
N ASN A 488 -6.24 -6.35 -11.99
CA ASN A 488 -5.29 -5.37 -12.51
C ASN A 488 -4.16 -6.07 -13.25
N GLU A 489 -4.12 -5.92 -14.55
CA GLU A 489 -3.23 -6.60 -15.50
C GLU A 489 -1.75 -6.27 -15.28
N LYS A 490 -1.45 -5.10 -14.67
CA LYS A 490 -0.08 -4.72 -14.34
C LYS A 490 0.39 -5.42 -13.08
N THR A 491 -0.43 -5.39 -12.02
CA THR A 491 -0.06 -6.00 -10.74
C THR A 491 -0.07 -7.52 -10.80
N SER A 492 -0.91 -8.13 -11.64
CA SER A 492 -0.91 -9.59 -11.87
C SER A 492 0.41 -10.13 -12.43
N LYS A 493 1.28 -9.27 -13.01
CA LYS A 493 2.63 -9.62 -13.47
C LYS A 493 3.72 -9.46 -12.42
N LEU A 494 3.39 -8.85 -11.27
CA LEU A 494 4.33 -8.48 -10.23
C LEU A 494 3.99 -9.06 -8.86
N TYR A 495 2.72 -9.41 -8.62
CA TYR A 495 2.21 -9.90 -7.34
C TYR A 495 1.92 -11.40 -7.44
N THR A 496 2.24 -12.13 -6.37
CA THR A 496 1.74 -13.50 -6.25
C THR A 496 0.30 -13.46 -5.78
N ASP A 497 -0.61 -13.92 -6.62
CA ASP A 497 -2.03 -14.01 -6.31
C ASP A 497 -2.63 -15.28 -6.90
N LEU A 498 -3.79 -15.68 -6.37
CA LEU A 498 -4.56 -16.83 -6.82
C LEU A 498 -5.93 -16.38 -7.31
N SER A 499 -6.41 -17.06 -8.35
CA SER A 499 -7.72 -16.80 -8.97
C SER A 499 -8.40 -18.13 -9.25
N LEU A 500 -9.43 -18.46 -8.47
CA LEU A 500 -10.26 -19.65 -8.64
C LEU A 500 -11.44 -19.33 -9.55
N MET A 501 -11.64 -20.11 -10.59
CA MET A 501 -12.86 -20.12 -11.43
C MET A 501 -13.54 -21.47 -11.23
N THR A 502 -14.82 -21.45 -10.83
CA THR A 502 -15.60 -22.63 -10.46
C THR A 502 -17.07 -22.52 -10.88
N ALA A 503 -17.64 -23.63 -11.31
CA ALA A 503 -19.07 -23.78 -11.54
C ALA A 503 -19.80 -24.45 -10.35
N ASN A 504 -19.16 -24.53 -9.18
CA ASN A 504 -19.77 -25.10 -7.98
C ASN A 504 -21.00 -24.27 -7.55
N GLU A 505 -22.17 -24.89 -7.61
CA GLU A 505 -23.46 -24.22 -7.36
C GLU A 505 -23.59 -23.69 -5.93
N GLU A 506 -23.04 -24.38 -4.93
CA GLU A 506 -23.13 -23.96 -3.52
C GLU A 506 -22.27 -22.69 -3.27
N ILE A 507 -21.07 -22.63 -3.86
CA ILE A 507 -20.24 -21.45 -3.85
C ILE A 507 -20.95 -20.30 -4.58
N ALA A 508 -21.48 -20.55 -5.76
CA ALA A 508 -22.15 -19.54 -6.59
C ALA A 508 -23.41 -18.95 -5.92
N LYS A 509 -24.20 -19.79 -5.26
CA LYS A 509 -25.36 -19.34 -4.46
C LYS A 509 -24.94 -18.36 -3.35
N GLU A 510 -23.84 -18.63 -2.66
CA GLU A 510 -23.35 -17.73 -1.62
C GLU A 510 -22.71 -16.46 -2.19
N VAL A 511 -21.96 -16.54 -3.29
CA VAL A 511 -21.47 -15.35 -4.02
C VAL A 511 -22.62 -14.46 -4.48
N GLY A 512 -23.70 -15.05 -5.04
CA GLY A 512 -24.90 -14.33 -5.43
C GLY A 512 -25.57 -13.61 -4.25
N LYS A 513 -25.63 -14.26 -3.07
CA LYS A 513 -26.13 -13.63 -1.85
C LYS A 513 -25.25 -12.47 -1.40
N VAL A 514 -23.91 -12.60 -1.51
CA VAL A 514 -22.98 -11.50 -1.19
C VAL A 514 -23.27 -10.30 -2.08
N PHE A 515 -23.41 -10.48 -3.40
CA PHE A 515 -23.78 -9.38 -4.30
C PHE A 515 -25.14 -8.78 -3.97
N ASN A 516 -26.16 -9.59 -3.72
CA ASN A 516 -27.49 -9.08 -3.36
C ASN A 516 -27.44 -8.24 -2.08
N LYS A 517 -26.64 -8.65 -1.07
CA LYS A 517 -26.47 -7.88 0.17
C LYS A 517 -25.75 -6.56 -0.11
N ILE A 518 -24.66 -6.56 -0.92
CA ILE A 518 -23.98 -5.34 -1.33
C ILE A 518 -24.94 -4.38 -2.06
N CYS A 519 -25.79 -4.91 -2.97
CA CYS A 519 -26.78 -4.10 -3.69
C CYS A 519 -27.89 -3.51 -2.79
N MET A 520 -28.11 -4.07 -1.62
CA MET A 520 -29.05 -3.58 -0.60
C MET A 520 -28.37 -2.80 0.53
N GLU A 521 -27.09 -2.46 0.36
CA GLU A 521 -26.24 -1.80 1.38
C GLU A 521 -26.15 -2.58 2.70
N GLU A 522 -26.26 -3.89 2.61
CA GLU A 522 -26.22 -4.81 3.74
C GLU A 522 -24.98 -5.71 3.69
N VAL A 523 -24.67 -6.35 4.82
CA VAL A 523 -23.57 -7.30 4.96
C VAL A 523 -24.09 -8.72 5.22
N MET A 524 -23.32 -9.74 4.77
CA MET A 524 -23.63 -11.14 5.04
C MET A 524 -23.50 -11.48 6.52
N GLU A 525 -24.53 -12.10 7.08
CA GLU A 525 -24.53 -12.53 8.49
C GLU A 525 -24.07 -13.98 8.68
N LYS A 526 -24.47 -14.87 7.77
CA LYS A 526 -24.15 -16.31 7.85
C LYS A 526 -23.89 -16.89 6.46
N THR A 527 -22.91 -17.77 6.39
CA THR A 527 -22.57 -18.57 5.20
C THR A 527 -22.27 -20.00 5.63
N LYS A 528 -22.35 -20.97 4.72
CA LYS A 528 -22.02 -22.37 4.96
C LYS A 528 -20.63 -22.68 4.42
N HIS A 529 -20.35 -22.29 3.19
CA HIS A 529 -19.14 -22.62 2.44
C HIS A 529 -18.09 -21.51 2.49
N LEU A 530 -18.50 -20.28 2.17
CA LEU A 530 -17.60 -19.12 2.18
C LEU A 530 -17.33 -18.64 3.61
N LEU A 531 -16.16 -18.01 3.80
CA LEU A 531 -15.89 -17.16 4.97
C LEU A 531 -16.05 -15.70 4.54
N VAL A 532 -17.07 -15.03 5.04
CA VAL A 532 -17.39 -13.65 4.64
C VAL A 532 -17.33 -12.70 5.83
N SER A 533 -16.57 -11.62 5.72
CA SER A 533 -16.59 -10.53 6.69
C SER A 533 -17.58 -9.44 6.27
N PRO A 534 -18.01 -8.57 7.22
CA PRO A 534 -17.50 -8.39 8.59
C PRO A 534 -18.15 -9.30 9.66
N LYS A 535 -19.22 -10.03 9.38
CA LYS A 535 -20.02 -10.69 10.43
C LYS A 535 -19.58 -12.11 10.79
N CYS A 536 -19.10 -12.91 9.85
CA CYS A 536 -18.88 -14.33 10.12
C CYS A 536 -17.47 -14.85 9.88
N MET A 537 -16.59 -14.14 9.16
CA MET A 537 -15.25 -14.65 8.84
C MET A 537 -14.40 -14.90 10.08
N GLN A 538 -14.32 -13.94 11.01
CA GLN A 538 -13.49 -14.04 12.21
C GLN A 538 -13.89 -15.25 13.07
N ASN A 539 -15.20 -15.40 13.33
CA ASN A 539 -15.71 -16.51 14.14
C ASN A 539 -15.46 -17.86 13.47
N LYS A 540 -15.71 -17.98 12.16
CA LYS A 540 -15.45 -19.23 11.43
C LYS A 540 -13.97 -19.62 11.39
N ILE A 541 -13.05 -18.64 11.29
CA ILE A 541 -11.61 -18.93 11.40
C ILE A 541 -11.30 -19.41 12.82
N ALA A 542 -11.88 -18.80 13.85
CA ALA A 542 -11.71 -19.25 15.22
C ALA A 542 -12.27 -20.69 15.41
N ASP A 543 -13.46 -20.99 14.89
CA ASP A 543 -14.05 -22.34 14.93
C ASP A 543 -13.17 -23.39 14.22
N LEU A 544 -12.52 -23.02 13.11
CA LEU A 544 -11.61 -23.90 12.39
C LEU A 544 -10.32 -24.15 13.22
N ILE A 545 -9.82 -23.14 13.93
CA ILE A 545 -8.68 -23.29 14.87
C ILE A 545 -9.09 -24.19 16.04
N ASP A 546 -10.29 -23.99 16.62
CA ASP A 546 -10.82 -24.82 17.70
C ASP A 546 -10.98 -26.29 17.25
N GLY A 547 -11.33 -26.52 15.98
CA GLY A 547 -11.33 -27.85 15.40
C GLY A 547 -9.98 -28.53 15.43
N GLU A 548 -8.89 -27.81 15.18
CA GLU A 548 -7.52 -28.35 15.26
C GLU A 548 -7.07 -28.59 16.71
N ILE A 549 -7.47 -27.71 17.64
CA ILE A 549 -7.25 -27.92 19.09
C ILE A 549 -7.91 -29.22 19.54
N LYS A 550 -9.18 -29.41 19.18
CA LYS A 550 -9.95 -30.61 19.54
C LYS A 550 -9.28 -31.89 19.02
N LYS A 551 -8.73 -31.88 17.81
CA LYS A 551 -7.97 -33.06 17.28
C LYS A 551 -6.81 -33.43 18.18
N VAL A 552 -6.04 -32.43 18.66
CA VAL A 552 -4.90 -32.70 19.58
C VAL A 552 -5.42 -33.22 20.92
N GLU A 553 -6.51 -32.70 21.44
CA GLU A 553 -7.16 -33.20 22.69
C GLU A 553 -7.68 -34.64 22.52
N GLU A 554 -8.03 -35.05 21.30
CA GLU A 554 -8.40 -36.42 20.95
C GLU A 554 -7.16 -37.32 20.63
N GLY A 555 -5.95 -36.84 20.80
CA GLY A 555 -4.72 -37.57 20.52
C GLY A 555 -4.34 -37.64 19.03
N LYS A 556 -4.95 -36.84 18.17
CA LYS A 556 -4.66 -36.71 16.74
C LYS A 556 -3.70 -35.55 16.47
N THR A 557 -3.17 -35.46 15.25
CA THR A 557 -2.33 -34.32 14.84
C THR A 557 -3.20 -33.13 14.45
N GLY A 558 -3.00 -32.01 15.14
CA GLY A 558 -3.56 -30.69 14.74
C GLY A 558 -2.52 -29.89 13.95
N TYR A 559 -2.94 -29.29 12.84
CA TYR A 559 -2.08 -28.46 11.99
C TYR A 559 -2.80 -27.24 11.43
N ILE A 560 -2.11 -26.07 11.50
CA ILE A 560 -2.56 -24.83 10.92
C ILE A 560 -1.42 -24.27 10.05
N GLY A 561 -1.66 -24.12 8.76
CA GLY A 561 -0.78 -23.45 7.81
C GLY A 561 -1.42 -22.21 7.24
N MET A 562 -0.79 -21.04 7.36
CA MET A 562 -1.39 -19.82 6.80
C MET A 562 -0.36 -18.97 6.10
N LYS A 563 -0.75 -18.42 4.93
CA LYS A 563 -0.03 -17.36 4.23
C LYS A 563 -0.92 -16.13 4.08
N PHE A 564 -0.43 -14.97 4.50
CA PHE A 564 -1.09 -13.67 4.34
C PHE A 564 -0.10 -12.52 4.49
N ASN A 565 -0.57 -11.27 4.27
CA ASN A 565 0.36 -10.14 4.32
C ASN A 565 0.56 -9.60 5.74
N SER A 566 -0.47 -9.63 6.60
CA SER A 566 -0.39 -9.03 7.93
C SER A 566 -1.25 -9.76 8.96
N LEU A 567 -0.70 -9.91 10.18
CA LEU A 567 -1.36 -10.47 11.36
C LEU A 567 -1.44 -9.40 12.45
N THR A 568 -2.63 -8.85 12.70
CA THR A 568 -2.86 -7.82 13.73
C THR A 568 -4.19 -7.99 14.47
N ASP A 569 -5.03 -8.94 14.08
CA ASP A 569 -6.29 -9.23 14.76
C ASP A 569 -6.03 -9.89 16.10
N LYS A 570 -6.39 -9.20 17.19
CA LYS A 570 -6.09 -9.66 18.55
C LYS A 570 -6.81 -10.95 18.87
N VAL A 571 -8.08 -11.09 18.47
CA VAL A 571 -8.89 -12.29 18.73
C VAL A 571 -8.26 -13.52 18.07
N LEU A 572 -7.87 -13.39 16.79
CA LEU A 572 -7.24 -14.49 16.07
C LEU A 572 -5.81 -14.79 16.56
N ILE A 573 -5.06 -13.77 16.99
CA ILE A 573 -3.75 -13.97 17.62
C ILE A 573 -3.91 -14.76 18.92
N GLU A 574 -4.88 -14.41 19.77
CA GLU A 574 -5.16 -15.13 21.02
C GLU A 574 -5.56 -16.59 20.77
N LYS A 575 -6.37 -16.84 19.72
CA LYS A 575 -6.70 -18.21 19.29
C LYS A 575 -5.49 -19.01 18.80
N LEU A 576 -4.57 -18.39 18.06
CA LEU A 576 -3.31 -19.03 17.63
C LEU A 576 -2.39 -19.33 18.83
N ILE A 577 -2.35 -18.44 19.82
CA ILE A 577 -1.60 -18.68 21.07
C ILE A 577 -2.20 -19.88 21.81
N GLU A 578 -3.52 -19.90 21.99
CA GLU A 578 -4.25 -21.03 22.62
C GLU A 578 -3.97 -22.34 21.88
N ALA A 579 -4.07 -22.35 20.57
CA ALA A 579 -3.77 -23.53 19.75
C ALA A 579 -2.32 -24.02 19.94
N SER A 580 -1.34 -23.10 19.97
CA SER A 580 0.06 -23.43 20.24
C SER A 580 0.23 -24.04 21.63
N GLN A 581 -0.39 -23.46 22.66
CA GLN A 581 -0.34 -23.97 24.05
C GLN A 581 -0.95 -25.37 24.18
N LYS A 582 -1.92 -25.71 23.32
CA LYS A 582 -2.56 -27.04 23.25
C LYS A 582 -1.79 -28.02 22.39
N GLY A 583 -0.68 -27.63 21.76
CA GLY A 583 0.20 -28.52 20.99
C GLY A 583 -0.11 -28.57 19.48
N VAL A 584 -0.98 -27.69 18.95
CA VAL A 584 -1.20 -27.58 17.51
C VAL A 584 0.04 -27.00 16.85
N LYS A 585 0.54 -27.66 15.79
CA LYS A 585 1.63 -27.12 14.97
C LYS A 585 1.12 -26.02 14.05
N ILE A 586 1.79 -24.86 14.08
CA ILE A 586 1.37 -23.65 13.36
C ILE A 586 2.52 -23.11 12.52
N ASP A 587 2.34 -23.10 11.19
CA ASP A 587 3.29 -22.54 10.24
C ASP A 587 2.70 -21.30 9.54
N LEU A 588 3.29 -20.13 9.76
CA LEU A 588 2.81 -18.87 9.21
C LEU A 588 3.83 -18.28 8.22
N VAL A 589 3.36 -17.87 7.06
CA VAL A 589 4.14 -17.10 6.08
C VAL A 589 3.56 -15.68 6.02
N ILE A 590 4.25 -14.71 6.61
CA ILE A 590 3.78 -13.34 6.76
C ILE A 590 4.78 -12.37 6.13
N ARG A 591 4.40 -11.74 5.02
CA ARG A 591 5.27 -10.79 4.33
C ARG A 591 5.55 -9.51 5.13
N GLY A 592 4.51 -8.92 5.70
CA GLY A 592 4.52 -7.58 6.30
C GLY A 592 4.46 -7.59 7.83
N ILE A 593 3.41 -7.00 8.36
CA ILE A 593 3.20 -6.81 9.81
C ILE A 593 2.85 -8.14 10.48
N CYS A 594 3.57 -8.46 11.54
CA CYS A 594 3.24 -9.58 12.42
C CYS A 594 3.26 -9.09 13.88
N CYS A 595 2.09 -9.05 14.51
CA CYS A 595 1.99 -8.69 15.94
C CYS A 595 2.12 -9.89 16.87
N LEU A 596 2.43 -11.08 16.36
CA LEU A 596 2.74 -12.29 17.11
C LEU A 596 4.25 -12.57 17.04
N ILE A 597 4.89 -12.78 18.16
CA ILE A 597 6.28 -13.24 18.27
C ILE A 597 6.25 -14.76 18.40
N ALA A 598 6.88 -15.46 17.46
CA ALA A 598 6.96 -16.91 17.44
C ALA A 598 8.05 -17.45 18.41
N GLY A 599 7.91 -18.70 18.85
CA GLY A 599 8.92 -19.42 19.65
C GLY A 599 9.04 -18.93 21.10
N VAL A 600 8.08 -18.17 21.60
CA VAL A 600 8.05 -17.72 22.99
C VAL A 600 7.56 -18.87 23.89
N LYS A 601 8.40 -19.27 24.86
CA LYS A 601 8.11 -20.34 25.79
C LYS A 601 6.76 -20.14 26.50
N GLU A 602 6.00 -21.22 26.66
CA GLU A 602 4.66 -21.25 27.26
C GLU A 602 3.55 -20.57 26.45
N TYR A 603 3.86 -19.86 25.36
CA TYR A 603 2.87 -19.15 24.55
C TYR A 603 2.84 -19.60 23.09
N THR A 604 3.96 -19.49 22.41
CA THR A 604 4.03 -19.67 20.95
C THR A 604 5.13 -20.65 20.52
N GLU A 605 5.44 -21.62 21.34
CA GLU A 605 6.51 -22.62 21.11
C GLU A 605 6.27 -23.41 19.81
N ASN A 606 5.01 -23.71 19.50
CA ASN A 606 4.60 -24.49 18.33
C ASN A 606 4.30 -23.59 17.11
N VAL A 607 4.61 -22.29 17.17
CA VAL A 607 4.42 -21.35 16.08
C VAL A 607 5.74 -21.07 15.37
N THR A 608 5.75 -21.25 14.06
CA THR A 608 6.85 -20.82 13.18
C THR A 608 6.35 -19.66 12.32
N VAL A 609 7.12 -18.58 12.22
CA VAL A 609 6.83 -17.46 11.34
C VAL A 609 7.97 -17.27 10.35
N LYS A 610 7.66 -17.34 9.06
CA LYS A 610 8.58 -17.01 7.96
C LYS A 610 8.10 -15.78 7.22
N SER A 611 9.03 -14.99 6.68
CA SER A 611 8.72 -13.83 5.84
C SER A 611 9.42 -13.95 4.50
N ILE A 612 8.72 -13.62 3.43
CA ILE A 612 9.24 -13.63 2.07
C ILE A 612 9.11 -12.22 1.51
N VAL A 613 10.26 -11.63 1.19
CA VAL A 613 10.40 -10.39 0.42
C VAL A 613 11.31 -10.72 -0.76
N GLY A 614 11.08 -10.17 -1.93
CA GLY A 614 11.92 -10.44 -3.09
C GLY A 614 11.31 -9.89 -4.37
N ARG A 615 11.67 -10.51 -5.50
CA ARG A 615 11.30 -10.09 -6.84
C ARG A 615 9.80 -9.83 -7.03
N TYR A 616 8.96 -10.72 -6.49
CA TYR A 616 7.51 -10.61 -6.56
C TYR A 616 6.95 -10.18 -5.21
N LEU A 617 5.90 -9.38 -5.22
CA LEU A 617 5.20 -9.03 -4.00
C LEU A 617 4.34 -10.23 -3.57
N GLU A 618 4.70 -10.84 -2.45
CA GLU A 618 3.92 -11.92 -1.86
C GLU A 618 2.58 -11.37 -1.34
N HIS A 619 1.50 -11.65 -2.08
CA HIS A 619 0.20 -11.02 -1.85
C HIS A 619 -0.94 -12.02 -1.65
N SER A 620 -0.81 -13.26 -2.12
CA SER A 620 -1.84 -14.29 -1.94
C SER A 620 -2.12 -14.58 -0.46
N ARG A 621 -3.37 -14.91 -0.15
CA ARG A 621 -3.78 -15.38 1.18
C ARG A 621 -4.36 -16.77 1.05
N ILE A 622 -3.80 -17.66 1.84
CA ILE A 622 -4.17 -19.09 1.89
C ILE A 622 -4.30 -19.46 3.35
N TYR A 623 -5.37 -20.16 3.71
CA TYR A 623 -5.56 -20.73 5.03
C TYR A 623 -5.72 -22.24 4.90
N ILE A 624 -4.95 -23.01 5.66
CA ILE A 624 -4.93 -24.46 5.68
C ILE A 624 -5.20 -24.93 7.11
N PHE A 625 -6.14 -25.82 7.27
CA PHE A 625 -6.47 -26.49 8.52
C PHE A 625 -6.47 -27.99 8.29
N GLY A 626 -5.81 -28.74 9.16
CA GLY A 626 -5.68 -30.19 9.05
C GLY A 626 -4.51 -30.67 8.23
N THR A 627 -4.28 -31.97 8.30
CA THR A 627 -3.23 -32.70 7.58
C THR A 627 -3.77 -33.26 6.25
N GLU A 628 -3.02 -34.16 5.58
CA GLU A 628 -3.36 -34.64 4.24
C GLU A 628 -4.77 -35.25 4.12
N ASP A 629 -5.21 -35.99 5.14
CA ASP A 629 -6.47 -36.72 5.08
C ASP A 629 -7.74 -35.89 5.26
N ASP A 630 -7.64 -34.77 5.98
CA ASP A 630 -8.78 -33.93 6.33
C ASP A 630 -8.57 -32.45 6.03
N ARG A 631 -7.60 -32.14 5.18
CA ARG A 631 -7.16 -30.79 4.83
C ARG A 631 -8.28 -29.93 4.26
N LYS A 632 -8.54 -28.80 4.93
CA LYS A 632 -9.40 -27.73 4.45
C LYS A 632 -8.52 -26.57 4.00
N ILE A 633 -8.64 -26.15 2.74
CA ILE A 633 -7.88 -25.07 2.15
C ILE A 633 -8.84 -23.96 1.71
N TYR A 634 -8.50 -22.73 2.04
CA TYR A 634 -9.21 -21.54 1.60
C TYR A 634 -8.25 -20.55 0.94
N ILE A 635 -8.66 -19.94 -0.17
CA ILE A 635 -8.03 -18.74 -0.72
C ILE A 635 -8.84 -17.52 -0.31
N SER A 636 -8.18 -16.41 0.03
CA SER A 636 -8.85 -15.27 0.64
C SER A 636 -8.39 -13.92 0.09
N SER A 637 -9.30 -12.95 0.08
CA SER A 637 -8.97 -11.54 -0.09
C SER A 637 -8.49 -10.88 1.22
N ALA A 638 -8.75 -11.49 2.38
CA ALA A 638 -8.51 -10.95 3.70
C ALA A 638 -7.12 -11.29 4.25
N ASP A 639 -6.47 -10.31 4.85
CA ASP A 639 -5.43 -10.51 5.85
C ASP A 639 -6.07 -10.75 7.24
N LEU A 640 -5.34 -11.34 8.18
CA LEU A 640 -5.80 -11.46 9.57
C LEU A 640 -5.58 -10.15 10.34
N MET A 641 -6.29 -9.12 9.91
CA MET A 641 -6.33 -7.80 10.52
C MET A 641 -7.75 -7.45 10.92
N THR A 642 -7.95 -6.82 12.08
CA THR A 642 -9.28 -6.42 12.57
C THR A 642 -10.11 -5.66 11.52
N ARG A 643 -9.48 -4.78 10.73
CA ARG A 643 -10.17 -4.08 9.65
C ARG A 643 -10.67 -5.01 8.54
N ASN A 644 -9.99 -6.12 8.25
CA ASN A 644 -10.40 -7.09 7.23
C ASN A 644 -11.45 -8.05 7.77
N THR A 645 -11.31 -8.49 9.02
CA THR A 645 -12.15 -9.51 9.61
C THR A 645 -13.49 -8.99 10.12
N VAL A 646 -13.60 -7.66 10.50
CA VAL A 646 -14.78 -7.09 11.12
C VAL A 646 -15.23 -5.71 10.61
N ARG A 647 -14.55 -5.12 9.58
CA ARG A 647 -14.90 -3.77 9.08
C ARG A 647 -14.90 -3.64 7.56
N ARG A 648 -14.71 -4.74 6.83
CA ARG A 648 -14.67 -4.76 5.36
C ARG A 648 -15.48 -5.94 4.87
N VAL A 649 -15.99 -5.85 3.65
CA VAL A 649 -16.46 -7.03 2.93
C VAL A 649 -15.24 -7.72 2.31
N GLU A 650 -14.92 -8.89 2.84
CA GLU A 650 -13.88 -9.79 2.34
C GLU A 650 -14.50 -11.19 2.15
N VAL A 651 -13.91 -11.96 1.26
CA VAL A 651 -14.36 -13.33 0.96
C VAL A 651 -13.19 -14.28 0.97
N ALA A 652 -13.36 -15.43 1.63
CA ALA A 652 -12.51 -16.60 1.45
C ALA A 652 -13.33 -17.76 0.90
N ALA A 653 -12.84 -18.40 -0.16
CA ALA A 653 -13.46 -19.53 -0.81
C ALA A 653 -12.74 -20.83 -0.49
N PRO A 654 -13.47 -21.91 -0.16
CA PRO A 654 -12.87 -23.22 0.00
C PRO A 654 -12.42 -23.78 -1.36
N ILE A 655 -11.35 -24.53 -1.36
CA ILE A 655 -10.91 -25.35 -2.49
C ILE A 655 -11.49 -26.77 -2.28
N TYR A 656 -12.37 -27.17 -3.17
CA TYR A 656 -12.98 -28.52 -3.11
C TYR A 656 -12.32 -29.50 -4.06
N ASP A 657 -11.76 -29.06 -5.18
CA ASP A 657 -11.07 -29.92 -6.13
C ASP A 657 -9.80 -30.51 -5.51
N GLU A 658 -9.75 -31.84 -5.41
CA GLU A 658 -8.64 -32.56 -4.79
C GLU A 658 -7.31 -32.45 -5.56
N ASN A 659 -7.36 -32.19 -6.89
CA ASN A 659 -6.16 -31.99 -7.68
C ASN A 659 -5.55 -30.60 -7.41
N ILE A 660 -6.40 -29.61 -7.10
CA ILE A 660 -5.95 -28.26 -6.73
C ILE A 660 -5.42 -28.22 -5.30
N LYS A 661 -5.96 -29.06 -4.40
CA LYS A 661 -5.47 -29.15 -3.00
C LYS A 661 -4.06 -29.73 -2.88
N LYS A 662 -3.66 -30.61 -3.79
CA LYS A 662 -2.31 -31.22 -3.86
C LYS A 662 -1.25 -30.22 -4.34
#